data_89a80b580f48b0f61093e8a6daec680f
#
_entry.id   89a80b580f48b0f61093e8a6daec680f
#
_cell.length_a   1.000
_cell.length_b   1.000
_cell.length_c   1.000
_cell.angle_alpha   90.00
_cell.angle_beta   90.00
_cell.angle_gamma   90.00
#
_symmetry.space_group_name_H-M   'P 1'
#
loop_
_entity.id
_entity.type
_entity.pdbx_description
1 polymer ?
#
loop_
_entity_poly.entity_id
_entity_poly.type
_entity_poly.pdbx_seq_one_letter_code
_entity_poly.pdbx_strand_id
1 'polypeptide(L)'
;MIEENKNVEKEYGQDENKNSFINFQLIYRTVILNWYWFILSVIICVGLAAIYLRYTTPTYQTVAKLLIKDQEDNKKSGIKYSSNLGIISNSEGIDNEIEILGSRSVAQDAVRDLKLYVNYTTKGRLKTTTLYRNQPLNVDVDSKHLEKLNRPIELSIKRDSNTFILDGTYYVPTNERDAEGPFTLNTKFYSLPHSIVTRAGVITISSNQGRLLRKGEELNVTLQSPKNACGQYVNDIQISKSSQGTSIAYLKMTDEIPNRSIDYLKQLVVAYNRQANEDKNTIALSTERFISSRLGKIGQELSATEGKLQNYKQQNGVVEQQVNAASSFSNQTASEQKLTEMETQIQLFNSIASEVKNSSRDFSQVIPSDVGLSDATASSLINKYNELVLERNRLLRSASANSPVVEPLTDQIRTLNKNIRRAIETARNNLEIQRDAVVDQFKKYNTEVAEAPVQERMIQSIDREHGVMSSLYSMLLQKREENSMSLAATVDKGKLIDDPQFAGIVSPNTKMIYLIALLVGLLLPSLVLFLIQFFRYKIEGHDDVVQLTKLPIIADVPVANEAAKGKADIVVHENQNNQMKEVFRAMRTNIQFILEEKQKVILFTSSTSGEGKTFTAANLAVSFALLGKKVIFVGLDIRRPRLAEQFKINDHKHGITNLLIKNEPTLEKLKEQIVPSGVNQHLDLLMAGPIPPNPTELIARHSLNMVFDLLRQEYDYIIVDTAPVGLVTDTLQIGRIVDTTVYVCRADYTLKSSFDMINELSNEKKLPKMNIVLNGVDMSKKKYGYYYGYGRYGKYGRYGAGKYGKYGAYGNYGSFGNYRNSKYGNKNDNSIKR
;
A
#
# COMPACT_ATOMS: atom_id res chain seq x y z
N MET A 1 -26.64 -16.76 -60.08
CA MET A 1 -27.73 -16.08 -59.38
C MET A 1 -27.93 -16.57 -57.93
N ILE A 2 -26.84 -16.92 -57.23
CA ILE A 2 -26.80 -17.35 -55.83
C ILE A 2 -25.64 -16.69 -55.07
N GLU A 3 -24.77 -15.91 -55.74
CA GLU A 3 -23.62 -15.25 -55.11
C GLU A 3 -23.76 -13.71 -54.92
N GLU A 4 -24.79 -13.10 -55.42
CA GLU A 4 -24.99 -11.66 -55.29
C GLU A 4 -25.82 -11.18 -54.06
N ASN A 5 -26.39 -12.12 -53.26
CA ASN A 5 -27.23 -11.79 -52.10
C ASN A 5 -26.48 -11.86 -50.76
N LYS A 6 -25.15 -12.10 -50.76
CA LYS A 6 -24.36 -12.13 -49.52
C LYS A 6 -23.62 -10.82 -49.19
N ASN A 7 -23.61 -9.86 -50.07
CA ASN A 7 -22.90 -8.59 -49.85
C ASN A 7 -23.80 -7.43 -49.40
N VAL A 8 -25.12 -7.59 -49.36
CA VAL A 8 -26.06 -6.55 -48.89
C VAL A 8 -26.36 -6.69 -47.41
N GLU A 9 -26.16 -7.86 -46.79
CA GLU A 9 -26.37 -8.04 -45.33
C GLU A 9 -25.14 -7.70 -44.46
N LYS A 10 -24.00 -7.32 -45.06
CA LYS A 10 -22.80 -6.95 -44.29
C LYS A 10 -22.63 -5.43 -44.04
N GLU A 11 -23.48 -4.60 -44.60
CA GLU A 11 -23.37 -3.14 -44.42
C GLU A 11 -24.35 -2.53 -43.40
N TYR A 12 -25.24 -3.33 -42.80
CA TYR A 12 -26.16 -2.90 -41.75
C TYR A 12 -25.85 -3.39 -40.33
N GLY A 13 -24.67 -3.99 -40.13
CA GLY A 13 -24.31 -4.63 -38.87
C GLY A 13 -23.10 -4.03 -38.13
N GLN A 14 -22.72 -2.78 -38.38
CA GLN A 14 -21.53 -2.19 -37.71
C GLN A 14 -21.75 -0.78 -37.14
N ASP A 15 -22.85 -0.50 -36.45
CA ASP A 15 -22.97 0.74 -35.68
C ASP A 15 -23.60 0.56 -34.29
N GLU A 16 -23.63 -0.64 -33.73
CA GLU A 16 -24.16 -0.89 -32.37
C GLU A 16 -23.09 -0.89 -31.27
N ASN A 17 -21.87 -0.43 -31.50
CA ASN A 17 -20.84 -0.40 -30.46
C ASN A 17 -20.16 0.96 -30.32
N LYS A 18 -20.95 2.04 -30.09
CA LYS A 18 -20.43 3.33 -29.61
C LYS A 18 -21.12 3.80 -28.33
N ASN A 19 -21.31 2.91 -27.39
CA ASN A 19 -21.44 3.29 -25.99
C ASN A 19 -20.05 3.37 -25.34
N SER A 20 -19.19 4.24 -25.86
CA SER A 20 -18.03 4.67 -25.07
C SER A 20 -18.56 5.67 -24.02
N PHE A 21 -18.67 5.17 -22.79
CA PHE A 21 -19.04 5.94 -21.58
C PHE A 21 -18.18 7.19 -21.35
N ILE A 22 -17.19 7.46 -22.19
CA ILE A 22 -16.24 8.57 -22.01
C ILE A 22 -16.15 9.36 -23.31
N ASN A 23 -16.83 10.50 -23.36
CA ASN A 23 -16.71 11.45 -24.47
C ASN A 23 -15.45 12.30 -24.27
N PHE A 24 -14.32 11.89 -24.87
CA PHE A 24 -13.02 12.56 -24.75
C PHE A 24 -13.04 14.04 -25.14
N GLN A 25 -13.87 14.43 -26.12
CA GLN A 25 -14.00 15.82 -26.52
C GLN A 25 -14.65 16.70 -25.42
N LEU A 26 -15.57 16.12 -24.68
CA LEU A 26 -16.27 16.80 -23.58
C LEU A 26 -15.36 16.97 -22.37
N ILE A 27 -14.54 15.95 -22.07
CA ILE A 27 -13.52 16.00 -21.02
C ILE A 27 -12.47 17.06 -21.35
N TYR A 28 -11.92 17.04 -22.56
CA TYR A 28 -10.92 18.00 -23.03
C TYR A 28 -11.43 19.45 -22.92
N ARG A 29 -12.67 19.72 -23.38
CA ARG A 29 -13.31 21.03 -23.26
C ARG A 29 -13.52 21.44 -21.80
N THR A 30 -13.92 20.53 -20.93
CA THR A 30 -14.15 20.82 -19.51
C THR A 30 -12.85 21.15 -18.79
N VAL A 31 -11.78 20.43 -19.09
CA VAL A 31 -10.44 20.68 -18.50
C VAL A 31 -9.91 22.04 -18.95
N ILE A 32 -9.98 22.38 -20.25
CA ILE A 32 -9.48 23.66 -20.74
C ILE A 32 -10.29 24.84 -20.18
N LEU A 33 -11.60 24.72 -20.03
CA LEU A 33 -12.42 25.79 -19.47
C LEU A 33 -12.18 26.01 -17.97
N ASN A 34 -11.67 25.00 -17.24
CA ASN A 34 -11.48 25.03 -15.80
C ASN A 34 -10.00 24.85 -15.39
N TRP A 35 -9.05 25.10 -16.30
CA TRP A 35 -7.61 24.86 -16.07
C TRP A 35 -7.05 25.55 -14.81
N TYR A 36 -7.60 26.71 -14.44
CA TYR A 36 -7.19 27.45 -13.25
C TYR A 36 -7.46 26.70 -11.95
N TRP A 37 -8.51 25.86 -11.88
CA TRP A 37 -8.76 24.99 -10.71
C TRP A 37 -7.69 23.90 -10.56
N PHE A 38 -7.19 23.38 -11.69
CA PHE A 38 -6.11 22.40 -11.67
C PHE A 38 -4.81 23.01 -11.16
N ILE A 39 -4.46 24.21 -11.63
CA ILE A 39 -3.26 24.90 -11.15
C ILE A 39 -3.39 25.24 -9.67
N LEU A 40 -4.52 25.78 -9.24
CA LEU A 40 -4.74 26.11 -7.83
C LEU A 40 -4.65 24.88 -6.94
N SER A 41 -5.28 23.77 -7.34
CA SER A 41 -5.24 22.50 -6.61
C SER A 41 -3.81 21.95 -6.51
N VAL A 42 -3.04 21.97 -7.60
CA VAL A 42 -1.64 21.51 -7.62
C VAL A 42 -0.79 22.38 -6.70
N ILE A 43 -0.93 23.71 -6.75
CA ILE A 43 -0.20 24.64 -5.86
C ILE A 43 -0.51 24.33 -4.39
N ILE A 44 -1.76 24.11 -4.05
CA ILE A 44 -2.17 23.76 -2.67
C ILE A 44 -1.58 22.41 -2.24
N CYS A 45 -1.72 21.37 -3.08
CA CYS A 45 -1.20 20.03 -2.76
C CYS A 45 0.33 20.02 -2.63
N VAL A 46 1.05 20.68 -3.53
CA VAL A 46 2.51 20.79 -3.49
C VAL A 46 2.95 21.64 -2.30
N GLY A 47 2.20 22.72 -1.97
CA GLY A 47 2.43 23.52 -0.78
C GLY A 47 2.26 22.72 0.51
N LEU A 48 1.21 21.92 0.62
CA LEU A 48 1.00 21.01 1.77
C LEU A 48 2.09 19.95 1.85
N ALA A 49 2.52 19.38 0.72
CA ALA A 49 3.63 18.44 0.65
C ALA A 49 4.96 19.08 1.11
N ALA A 50 5.22 20.32 0.72
CA ALA A 50 6.41 21.07 1.15
C ALA A 50 6.38 21.35 2.66
N ILE A 51 5.21 21.71 3.21
CA ILE A 51 5.02 21.87 4.64
C ILE A 51 5.26 20.55 5.37
N TYR A 52 4.63 19.45 4.91
CA TYR A 52 4.84 18.11 5.46
C TYR A 52 6.33 17.72 5.48
N LEU A 53 7.05 17.89 4.37
CA LEU A 53 8.47 17.60 4.26
C LEU A 53 9.33 18.48 5.18
N ARG A 54 8.89 19.69 5.45
CA ARG A 54 9.59 20.62 6.37
C ARG A 54 9.53 20.15 7.82
N TYR A 55 8.41 19.52 8.22
CA TYR A 55 8.21 19.06 9.59
C TYR A 55 8.70 17.63 9.83
N THR A 56 8.74 16.78 8.81
CA THR A 56 9.17 15.38 8.92
C THR A 56 10.69 15.29 9.14
N THR A 57 11.13 14.44 10.08
CA THR A 57 12.55 14.14 10.30
C THR A 57 13.03 13.18 9.19
N PRO A 58 14.13 13.52 8.48
CA PRO A 58 14.70 12.59 7.53
C PRO A 58 15.34 11.42 8.26
N THR A 59 15.15 10.22 7.74
CA THR A 59 15.83 9.00 8.15
C THR A 59 16.83 8.58 7.11
N TYR A 60 17.99 8.16 7.59
CA TYR A 60 19.16 7.86 6.78
C TYR A 60 19.46 6.37 6.85
N GLN A 61 19.91 5.79 5.74
CA GLN A 61 20.37 4.42 5.69
C GLN A 61 21.90 4.39 5.77
N THR A 62 22.40 3.53 6.64
CA THR A 62 23.81 3.17 6.74
C THR A 62 23.96 1.70 6.32
N VAL A 63 25.00 1.41 5.54
CA VAL A 63 25.26 0.05 5.04
C VAL A 63 26.72 -0.32 5.35
N ALA A 64 26.91 -1.56 5.80
CA ALA A 64 28.22 -2.17 6.00
C ALA A 64 28.25 -3.57 5.40
N LYS A 65 29.45 -4.06 5.05
CA LYS A 65 29.66 -5.44 4.62
C LYS A 65 30.55 -6.16 5.64
N LEU A 66 30.07 -7.29 6.10
CA LEU A 66 30.73 -8.14 7.07
C LEU A 66 31.08 -9.48 6.43
N LEU A 67 32.36 -9.84 6.46
CA LEU A 67 32.82 -11.19 6.18
C LEU A 67 32.71 -12.02 7.45
N ILE A 68 31.95 -13.10 7.41
CA ILE A 68 31.84 -14.08 8.50
C ILE A 68 32.74 -15.25 8.12
N LYS A 69 33.83 -15.44 8.87
CA LYS A 69 34.77 -16.53 8.62
C LYS A 69 34.20 -17.83 9.15
N ASP A 70 34.05 -18.81 8.28
CA ASP A 70 33.68 -20.15 8.67
C ASP A 70 34.90 -20.89 9.27
N GLN A 71 34.75 -21.50 10.44
CA GLN A 71 35.86 -22.17 11.10
C GLN A 71 36.22 -23.52 10.46
N GLU A 72 35.41 -23.99 9.50
CA GLU A 72 35.69 -25.26 8.83
C GLU A 72 36.87 -25.21 7.84
N ASP A 73 37.25 -24.04 7.35
CA ASP A 73 38.38 -23.94 6.41
C ASP A 73 39.76 -24.17 7.02
N ASN A 74 39.90 -24.10 8.34
CA ASN A 74 41.18 -24.40 9.01
C ASN A 74 41.44 -25.90 9.29
N LYS A 75 40.42 -26.80 9.10
CA LYS A 75 40.59 -28.27 9.26
C LYS A 75 41.10 -28.97 8.01
N LYS A 76 41.30 -28.25 6.90
CA LYS A 76 41.80 -28.84 5.62
C LYS A 76 43.29 -29.00 5.48
N SER A 77 44.10 -28.68 6.50
CA SER A 77 45.57 -28.82 6.44
C SER A 77 46.16 -30.08 7.11
N GLY A 78 45.34 -31.05 7.51
CA GLY A 78 45.82 -32.27 8.11
C GLY A 78 44.89 -33.44 7.91
N ILE A 79 45.25 -34.36 6.96
CA ILE A 79 44.67 -35.69 6.76
C ILE A 79 43.27 -35.71 6.09
N LYS A 80 43.29 -35.90 4.78
CA LYS A 80 42.17 -36.36 3.99
C LYS A 80 41.74 -37.76 4.41
N TYR A 81 40.70 -37.88 5.23
CA TYR A 81 39.87 -39.06 5.23
C TYR A 81 38.59 -38.72 4.48
N SER A 82 38.41 -39.42 3.35
CA SER A 82 37.24 -39.29 2.46
C SER A 82 35.95 -39.61 3.23
N SER A 83 35.18 -38.61 3.56
CA SER A 83 33.77 -38.81 3.82
C SER A 83 33.00 -38.63 2.51
N ASN A 84 32.92 -39.75 1.74
CA ASN A 84 31.92 -39.94 0.71
C ASN A 84 30.54 -40.11 1.37
N LEU A 85 29.96 -39.05 1.86
CA LEU A 85 28.51 -38.89 2.05
C LEU A 85 28.24 -37.44 1.85
N GLY A 86 27.76 -37.14 0.61
CA GLY A 86 27.43 -35.86 0.16
C GLY A 86 26.25 -35.25 0.93
N ILE A 87 26.17 -33.92 0.73
CA ILE A 87 25.00 -33.11 0.93
C ILE A 87 24.72 -32.73 2.40
N ILE A 88 25.49 -31.78 2.91
CA ILE A 88 24.91 -30.65 3.65
C ILE A 88 25.63 -29.41 3.15
N SER A 89 24.93 -28.56 2.47
CA SER A 89 25.43 -27.31 1.90
C SER A 89 25.84 -26.35 3.03
N ASN A 90 27.00 -25.71 2.89
CA ASN A 90 27.55 -24.66 3.77
C ASN A 90 26.63 -23.41 3.93
N SER A 91 25.37 -23.45 3.50
CA SER A 91 24.43 -22.37 3.64
C SER A 91 23.81 -22.24 5.03
N GLU A 92 23.76 -23.33 5.81
CA GLU A 92 23.15 -23.31 7.14
C GLU A 92 24.01 -22.60 8.19
N GLY A 93 25.33 -22.67 8.06
CA GLY A 93 26.25 -22.02 9.00
C GLY A 93 26.14 -20.48 9.00
N ILE A 94 26.07 -19.87 7.85
CA ILE A 94 25.99 -18.39 7.76
C ILE A 94 24.62 -17.86 8.17
N ASP A 95 23.53 -18.61 7.98
CA ASP A 95 22.20 -18.19 8.40
C ASP A 95 22.11 -18.11 9.93
N ASN A 96 22.65 -19.11 10.62
CA ASN A 96 22.74 -19.09 12.08
C ASN A 96 23.57 -17.90 12.59
N GLU A 97 24.69 -17.60 11.93
CA GLU A 97 25.52 -16.47 12.31
C GLU A 97 24.85 -15.10 12.08
N ILE A 98 24.05 -14.98 11.02
CA ILE A 98 23.21 -13.79 10.77
C ILE A 98 22.17 -13.63 11.88
N GLU A 99 21.51 -14.70 12.30
CA GLU A 99 20.55 -14.67 13.41
C GLU A 99 21.22 -14.30 14.74
N ILE A 100 22.42 -14.85 15.01
CA ILE A 100 23.20 -14.50 16.20
C ILE A 100 23.56 -13.02 16.17
N LEU A 101 24.07 -12.52 15.05
CA LEU A 101 24.46 -11.12 14.88
C LEU A 101 23.25 -10.17 15.05
N GLY A 102 22.03 -10.59 14.62
CA GLY A 102 20.78 -9.88 14.81
C GLY A 102 20.13 -10.05 16.19
N SER A 103 20.75 -10.87 17.06
CA SER A 103 20.17 -11.21 18.35
C SER A 103 20.13 -10.02 19.32
N ARG A 104 19.13 -10.06 20.23
CA ARG A 104 19.00 -9.05 21.29
C ARG A 104 20.21 -9.02 22.22
N SER A 105 20.89 -10.15 22.43
CA SER A 105 22.06 -10.25 23.31
C SER A 105 23.21 -9.40 22.77
N VAL A 106 23.54 -9.58 21.48
CA VAL A 106 24.61 -8.79 20.83
C VAL A 106 24.24 -7.31 20.73
N ALA A 107 22.98 -7.03 20.40
CA ALA A 107 22.47 -5.65 20.35
C ALA A 107 22.50 -4.96 21.72
N GLN A 108 22.16 -5.69 22.80
CA GLN A 108 22.21 -5.15 24.18
C GLN A 108 23.65 -4.77 24.57
N ASP A 109 24.63 -5.62 24.25
CA ASP A 109 26.03 -5.33 24.52
C ASP A 109 26.51 -4.10 23.73
N ALA A 110 26.17 -3.99 22.44
CA ALA A 110 26.52 -2.81 21.63
C ALA A 110 25.85 -1.52 22.15
N VAL A 111 24.59 -1.59 22.55
CA VAL A 111 23.83 -0.48 23.16
C VAL A 111 24.45 -0.07 24.50
N ARG A 112 24.91 -1.03 25.32
CA ARG A 112 25.55 -0.77 26.59
C ARG A 112 26.91 -0.05 26.37
N ASP A 113 27.73 -0.58 25.50
CA ASP A 113 29.07 -0.03 25.22
C ASP A 113 29.03 1.40 24.71
N LEU A 114 28.07 1.71 23.84
CA LEU A 114 27.89 3.05 23.27
C LEU A 114 26.99 3.97 24.12
N LYS A 115 26.47 3.47 25.25
CA LYS A 115 25.53 4.19 26.11
C LYS A 115 24.26 4.67 25.39
N LEU A 116 23.79 3.92 24.38
CA LEU A 116 22.61 4.25 23.58
C LEU A 116 21.28 4.05 24.35
N TYR A 117 21.37 3.57 25.58
CA TYR A 117 20.26 3.49 26.53
C TYR A 117 19.84 4.87 27.07
N VAL A 118 20.62 5.92 26.80
CA VAL A 118 20.27 7.32 27.10
C VAL A 118 19.98 8.06 25.81
N ASN A 119 18.75 8.54 25.67
CA ASN A 119 18.34 9.34 24.52
C ASN A 119 18.23 10.81 24.92
N TYR A 120 18.90 11.68 24.17
CA TYR A 120 18.93 13.11 24.39
C TYR A 120 18.14 13.83 23.32
N THR A 121 17.19 14.67 23.72
CA THR A 121 16.43 15.50 22.80
C THR A 121 16.38 16.95 23.26
N THR A 122 16.39 17.88 22.31
CA THR A 122 16.23 19.31 22.59
C THR A 122 15.03 19.83 21.80
N LYS A 123 14.22 20.66 22.47
CA LYS A 123 13.05 21.27 21.89
C LYS A 123 13.44 22.54 21.16
N GLY A 124 13.46 22.48 19.83
CA GLY A 124 13.59 23.67 18.99
C GLY A 124 12.26 24.45 18.90
N ARG A 125 12.26 25.60 18.20
CA ARG A 125 11.03 26.39 17.99
C ARG A 125 9.95 25.66 17.22
N LEU A 126 10.30 24.74 16.32
CA LEU A 126 9.38 24.07 15.40
C LEU A 126 9.51 22.54 15.45
N LYS A 127 10.60 22.01 15.95
CA LYS A 127 10.92 20.58 15.88
C LYS A 127 11.76 20.15 17.07
N THR A 128 11.48 18.96 17.61
CA THR A 128 12.35 18.28 18.56
C THR A 128 13.50 17.61 17.79
N THR A 129 14.73 17.80 18.25
CA THR A 129 15.92 17.25 17.60
C THR A 129 16.62 16.30 18.55
N THR A 130 16.88 15.09 18.10
CA THR A 130 17.66 14.08 18.83
C THR A 130 19.15 14.43 18.71
N LEU A 131 19.88 14.33 19.83
CA LEU A 131 21.31 14.62 19.92
C LEU A 131 22.09 13.33 20.14
N TYR A 132 23.25 13.23 19.48
CA TYR A 132 24.19 12.13 19.64
C TYR A 132 25.61 12.67 19.61
N ARG A 133 26.41 12.39 20.63
CA ARG A 133 27.80 12.87 20.88
C ARG A 133 27.98 14.38 21.04
N ASN A 134 27.04 15.20 20.57
CA ASN A 134 27.09 16.68 20.70
C ASN A 134 26.08 17.21 21.73
N GLN A 135 25.57 16.33 22.60
CA GLN A 135 24.75 16.74 23.75
C GLN A 135 25.56 17.59 24.70
N PRO A 136 24.97 18.60 25.36
CA PRO A 136 25.67 19.49 26.29
C PRO A 136 26.01 18.83 27.63
N LEU A 137 25.23 17.84 28.04
CA LEU A 137 25.35 17.12 29.30
C LEU A 137 25.29 15.61 29.04
N ASN A 138 26.06 14.85 29.84
CA ASN A 138 25.97 13.40 29.89
C ASN A 138 25.25 13.00 31.16
N VAL A 139 24.25 12.13 31.05
CA VAL A 139 23.49 11.56 32.18
C VAL A 139 23.73 10.07 32.19
N ASP A 140 24.03 9.53 33.35
CA ASP A 140 24.26 8.10 33.54
C ASP A 140 23.63 7.63 34.86
N VAL A 141 23.36 6.33 34.95
CA VAL A 141 22.89 5.68 36.19
C VAL A 141 23.87 4.56 36.53
N ASP A 142 24.07 4.32 37.82
CA ASP A 142 24.95 3.25 38.26
C ASP A 142 24.56 1.88 37.66
N SER A 143 25.56 1.12 37.24
CA SER A 143 25.38 -0.11 36.43
C SER A 143 24.49 -1.16 37.12
N LYS A 144 24.48 -1.23 38.45
CA LYS A 144 23.67 -2.21 39.20
C LYS A 144 22.17 -1.95 39.12
N HIS A 145 21.77 -0.69 39.04
CA HIS A 145 20.38 -0.28 38.92
C HIS A 145 19.95 -0.14 37.45
N LEU A 146 20.87 0.25 36.57
CA LEU A 146 20.60 0.40 35.14
C LEU A 146 20.01 -0.88 34.51
N GLU A 147 20.57 -2.06 34.84
CA GLU A 147 20.10 -3.33 34.28
C GLU A 147 18.72 -3.75 34.81
N LYS A 148 18.33 -3.24 35.98
CA LYS A 148 17.06 -3.54 36.64
C LYS A 148 15.91 -2.64 36.20
N LEU A 149 16.18 -1.53 35.48
CA LEU A 149 15.15 -0.60 35.04
C LEU A 149 14.18 -1.28 34.10
N ASN A 150 12.92 -1.35 34.48
CA ASN A 150 11.83 -1.88 33.64
C ASN A 150 10.98 -0.76 33.00
N ARG A 151 11.12 0.48 33.47
CA ARG A 151 10.49 1.69 32.89
C ARG A 151 11.53 2.81 32.72
N PRO A 152 11.33 3.71 31.74
CA PRO A 152 12.26 4.80 31.50
C PRO A 152 12.26 5.81 32.67
N ILE A 153 13.43 6.44 32.88
CA ILE A 153 13.59 7.65 33.68
C ILE A 153 13.54 8.83 32.71
N GLU A 154 12.64 9.76 32.91
CA GLU A 154 12.48 10.96 32.08
C GLU A 154 12.94 12.18 32.85
N LEU A 155 13.89 12.91 32.30
CA LEU A 155 14.47 14.12 32.91
C LEU A 155 14.40 15.28 31.94
N SER A 156 14.05 16.46 32.45
CA SER A 156 14.14 17.72 31.75
C SER A 156 15.13 18.62 32.47
N ILE A 157 16.21 19.01 31.82
CA ILE A 157 17.25 19.84 32.41
C ILE A 157 17.27 21.19 31.69
N LYS A 158 17.00 22.26 32.46
CA LYS A 158 17.04 23.64 31.97
C LYS A 158 18.17 24.41 32.66
N ARG A 159 18.87 25.27 31.91
CA ARG A 159 19.84 26.19 32.46
C ARG A 159 19.23 27.58 32.61
N ASP A 160 19.16 28.07 33.85
CA ASP A 160 18.82 29.45 34.15
C ASP A 160 20.02 30.15 34.77
N SER A 161 20.69 31.03 34.01
CA SER A 161 21.93 31.73 34.38
C SER A 161 23.00 30.76 34.86
N ASN A 162 23.30 30.71 36.17
CA ASN A 162 24.31 29.83 36.77
C ASN A 162 23.70 28.58 37.43
N THR A 163 22.38 28.40 37.37
CA THR A 163 21.65 27.30 38.02
C THR A 163 21.13 26.33 36.96
N PHE A 164 21.23 25.05 37.23
CA PHE A 164 20.54 24.02 36.48
C PHE A 164 19.29 23.62 37.24
N ILE A 165 18.15 23.58 36.56
CA ILE A 165 16.86 23.13 37.09
C ILE A 165 16.60 21.81 36.47
N LEU A 166 16.44 20.78 37.27
CA LEU A 166 16.11 19.42 36.82
C LEU A 166 14.73 19.07 37.31
N ASP A 167 13.87 18.77 36.36
CA ASP A 167 12.54 18.21 36.58
C ASP A 167 12.49 16.82 35.92
N GLY A 168 11.84 15.87 36.56
CA GLY A 168 11.72 14.57 35.96
C GLY A 168 10.84 13.58 36.71
N THR A 169 10.70 12.42 36.13
CA THR A 169 9.96 11.30 36.69
C THR A 169 10.74 10.02 36.61
N TYR A 170 10.65 9.17 37.62
CA TYR A 170 11.25 7.87 37.64
C TYR A 170 10.35 6.84 38.29
N TYR A 171 10.61 5.56 38.02
CA TYR A 171 9.90 4.42 38.57
C TYR A 171 10.87 3.52 39.31
N VAL A 172 10.40 2.85 40.35
CA VAL A 172 11.19 1.89 41.12
C VAL A 172 10.74 0.49 40.73
N PRO A 173 11.60 -0.36 40.14
CA PRO A 173 11.24 -1.71 39.81
C PRO A 173 10.92 -2.53 41.06
N THR A 174 9.73 -3.14 41.12
CA THR A 174 9.33 -4.11 42.16
C THR A 174 9.54 -5.54 41.69
N ASN A 175 9.27 -5.78 40.39
CA ASN A 175 9.51 -7.07 39.73
C ASN A 175 10.00 -6.81 38.29
N GLU A 176 10.26 -7.85 37.50
CA GLU A 176 10.67 -7.72 36.10
C GLU A 176 9.66 -6.95 35.23
N ARG A 177 8.37 -6.96 35.58
CA ARG A 177 7.28 -6.34 34.80
C ARG A 177 6.66 -5.14 35.48
N ASP A 178 6.68 -5.09 36.82
CA ASP A 178 5.97 -4.08 37.60
C ASP A 178 6.93 -3.07 38.22
N ALA A 179 6.49 -1.83 38.28
CA ALA A 179 7.21 -0.73 38.90
C ALA A 179 6.29 0.16 39.71
N GLU A 180 6.77 0.63 40.85
CA GLU A 180 6.10 1.61 41.72
C GLU A 180 6.41 3.02 41.21
N GLY A 181 5.42 3.92 41.20
CA GLY A 181 5.56 5.31 40.81
C GLY A 181 4.44 5.81 39.89
N PRO A 182 4.59 6.92 39.18
CA PRO A 182 5.83 7.72 39.03
C PRO A 182 6.21 8.52 40.27
N PHE A 183 7.49 8.54 40.59
CA PHE A 183 8.06 9.48 41.58
C PHE A 183 8.59 10.70 40.84
N THR A 184 8.32 11.91 41.40
CA THR A 184 8.78 13.17 40.84
C THR A 184 10.15 13.52 41.37
N LEU A 185 11.01 14.04 40.51
CA LEU A 185 12.30 14.59 40.84
C LEU A 185 12.29 16.08 40.48
N ASN A 186 12.52 16.94 41.45
CA ASN A 186 12.65 18.38 41.28
C ASN A 186 13.84 18.86 42.11
N THR A 187 14.94 19.19 41.41
CA THR A 187 16.19 19.54 42.06
C THR A 187 16.89 20.68 41.34
N LYS A 188 17.54 21.58 42.09
CA LYS A 188 18.38 22.65 41.54
C LYS A 188 19.83 22.40 41.95
N PHE A 189 20.76 22.56 40.98
CA PHE A 189 22.17 22.40 41.24
C PHE A 189 23.01 23.47 40.52
N TYR A 190 24.21 23.74 41.02
CA TYR A 190 25.04 24.86 40.59
C TYR A 190 26.39 24.43 39.94
N SER A 191 26.78 23.19 40.14
CA SER A 191 28.04 22.66 39.66
C SER A 191 27.90 21.31 38.99
N LEU A 192 28.77 20.97 38.06
CA LEU A 192 28.88 19.68 37.40
C LEU A 192 30.29 19.13 37.71
N PRO A 193 30.47 17.81 37.92
CA PRO A 193 29.42 16.82 37.96
C PRO A 193 28.50 16.89 39.17
N HIS A 194 27.25 16.47 39.04
CA HIS A 194 26.27 16.40 40.09
C HIS A 194 25.62 15.04 40.16
N SER A 195 25.53 14.45 41.36
CA SER A 195 24.95 13.14 41.56
C SER A 195 23.69 13.22 42.42
N ILE A 196 22.63 12.58 42.01
CA ILE A 196 21.31 12.59 42.69
C ILE A 196 21.00 11.14 43.06
N VAL A 197 20.81 10.91 44.34
CA VAL A 197 20.43 9.61 44.87
C VAL A 197 18.92 9.45 44.77
N THR A 198 18.48 8.45 44.03
CA THR A 198 17.07 8.08 43.90
C THR A 198 16.88 6.63 44.34
N ARG A 199 15.62 6.20 44.53
CA ARG A 199 15.31 4.80 44.81
C ARG A 199 15.57 3.89 43.62
N ALA A 200 15.68 4.45 42.40
CA ALA A 200 15.99 3.73 41.16
C ALA A 200 17.48 3.73 40.82
N GLY A 201 18.36 4.22 41.74
CA GLY A 201 19.79 4.31 41.55
C GLY A 201 20.34 5.73 41.65
N VAL A 202 21.65 5.85 41.53
CA VAL A 202 22.35 7.13 41.54
C VAL A 202 22.44 7.69 40.13
N ILE A 203 21.77 8.80 39.86
CA ILE A 203 21.80 9.49 38.58
C ILE A 203 22.95 10.51 38.63
N THR A 204 23.90 10.38 37.73
CA THR A 204 25.07 11.29 37.63
C THR A 204 24.96 12.13 36.38
N ILE A 205 25.02 13.45 36.55
CA ILE A 205 24.99 14.44 35.46
C ILE A 205 26.38 15.06 35.35
N SER A 206 26.99 14.98 34.20
CA SER A 206 28.31 15.53 33.93
C SER A 206 28.32 16.43 32.70
N SER A 207 29.30 17.34 32.62
CA SER A 207 29.49 18.20 31.46
C SER A 207 30.07 17.40 30.29
N ASN A 208 29.57 17.63 29.07
CA ASN A 208 30.25 17.16 27.88
C ASN A 208 31.11 18.28 27.33
N GLN A 209 32.40 18.00 27.09
CA GLN A 209 33.41 19.02 26.72
C GLN A 209 33.18 19.71 25.37
N GLY A 210 32.27 19.19 24.53
CA GLY A 210 32.02 19.70 23.18
C GLY A 210 30.99 20.83 23.07
N ARG A 211 30.05 20.96 24.02
CA ARG A 211 28.95 21.94 23.97
C ARG A 211 28.49 22.32 25.37
N LEU A 212 28.21 23.58 25.59
CA LEU A 212 27.57 24.06 26.82
C LEU A 212 26.07 24.23 26.60
N LEU A 213 25.27 23.84 27.60
CA LEU A 213 23.83 24.13 27.62
C LEU A 213 23.61 25.65 27.70
N ARG A 214 22.89 26.21 26.72
CA ARG A 214 22.68 27.68 26.65
C ARG A 214 21.62 28.10 27.67
N LYS A 215 21.62 29.35 28.04
CA LYS A 215 20.60 29.94 28.92
C LYS A 215 19.21 29.81 28.26
N GLY A 216 18.23 29.20 28.95
CA GLY A 216 16.87 28.93 28.45
C GLY A 216 16.73 27.72 27.54
N GLU A 217 17.83 27.02 27.19
CA GLU A 217 17.77 25.76 26.44
C GLU A 217 17.32 24.64 27.37
N GLU A 218 16.39 23.80 26.87
CA GLU A 218 15.84 22.64 27.56
C GLU A 218 16.38 21.38 26.95
N LEU A 219 17.03 20.54 27.74
CA LEU A 219 17.51 19.21 27.36
C LEU A 219 16.62 18.17 28.01
N ASN A 220 15.92 17.40 27.20
CA ASN A 220 15.15 16.26 27.65
C ASN A 220 15.99 14.98 27.50
N VAL A 221 16.04 14.19 28.55
CA VAL A 221 16.83 12.96 28.64
C VAL A 221 15.91 11.83 29.02
N THR A 222 15.84 10.81 28.19
CA THR A 222 15.13 9.57 28.48
C THR A 222 16.15 8.46 28.67
N LEU A 223 16.19 7.89 29.85
CA LEU A 223 17.12 6.82 30.21
C LEU A 223 16.33 5.54 30.48
N GLN A 224 16.77 4.45 29.87
CA GLN A 224 16.11 3.13 30.01
C GLN A 224 17.17 2.04 30.14
N SER A 225 16.76 0.82 30.52
CA SER A 225 17.75 -0.30 30.58
C SER A 225 18.26 -0.64 29.17
N PRO A 226 19.53 -1.09 29.04
CA PRO A 226 20.05 -1.59 27.77
C PRO A 226 19.18 -2.67 27.14
N LYS A 227 18.56 -3.53 27.98
CA LYS A 227 17.60 -4.57 27.57
C LYS A 227 16.38 -4.01 26.85
N ASN A 228 15.85 -2.86 27.32
CA ASN A 228 14.69 -2.22 26.68
C ASN A 228 15.12 -1.39 25.46
N ALA A 229 16.24 -0.67 25.58
CA ALA A 229 16.77 0.17 24.53
C ALA A 229 17.16 -0.61 23.27
N CYS A 230 17.73 -1.83 23.42
CA CYS A 230 18.18 -2.64 22.28
C CYS A 230 17.04 -3.02 21.32
N GLY A 231 15.78 -3.08 21.81
CA GLY A 231 14.64 -3.44 20.99
C GLY A 231 14.44 -2.55 19.76
N GLN A 232 14.68 -1.25 19.89
CA GLN A 232 14.61 -0.30 18.77
C GLN A 232 15.68 -0.63 17.72
N TYR A 233 16.93 -0.82 18.16
CA TYR A 233 18.06 -1.08 17.27
C TYR A 233 17.96 -2.43 16.55
N VAL A 234 17.39 -3.45 17.20
CA VAL A 234 17.10 -4.76 16.57
C VAL A 234 16.03 -4.63 15.49
N ASN A 235 15.04 -3.77 15.67
CA ASN A 235 13.99 -3.55 14.67
C ASN A 235 14.47 -2.70 13.48
N ASP A 236 15.40 -1.77 13.74
CA ASP A 236 15.88 -0.82 12.73
C ASP A 236 17.04 -1.38 11.88
N ILE A 237 17.63 -2.53 12.28
CA ILE A 237 18.67 -3.22 11.53
C ILE A 237 18.09 -4.32 10.66
N GLN A 238 18.58 -4.43 9.43
CA GLN A 238 18.31 -5.52 8.50
C GLN A 238 19.63 -6.18 8.13
N ILE A 239 19.74 -7.48 8.41
CA ILE A 239 20.91 -8.27 8.08
C ILE A 239 20.50 -9.27 7.00
N SER A 240 21.28 -9.33 5.93
CA SER A 240 20.98 -10.20 4.78
C SER A 240 22.26 -10.71 4.13
N LYS A 241 22.21 -11.90 3.52
CA LYS A 241 23.32 -12.42 2.72
C LYS A 241 23.55 -11.57 1.47
N SER A 242 24.79 -11.48 1.03
CA SER A 242 25.16 -10.82 -0.22
C SER A 242 24.67 -11.62 -1.43
N SER A 243 24.90 -12.94 -1.44
CA SER A 243 24.38 -13.89 -2.43
C SER A 243 24.38 -15.30 -1.87
N GLN A 244 23.68 -16.24 -2.53
CA GLN A 244 23.75 -17.66 -2.15
C GLN A 244 25.18 -18.19 -2.36
N GLY A 245 25.75 -18.78 -1.31
CA GLY A 245 27.09 -19.38 -1.36
C GLY A 245 28.24 -18.45 -0.98
N THR A 246 27.98 -17.21 -0.52
CA THR A 246 29.01 -16.32 0.02
C THR A 246 28.91 -16.17 1.54
N SER A 247 30.07 -16.06 2.20
CA SER A 247 30.17 -15.79 3.64
C SER A 247 30.12 -14.29 3.96
N ILE A 248 29.49 -13.47 3.10
CA ILE A 248 29.38 -12.02 3.27
C ILE A 248 27.95 -11.65 3.62
N ALA A 249 27.77 -10.90 4.70
CA ALA A 249 26.52 -10.34 5.14
C ALA A 249 26.48 -8.82 4.90
N TYR A 250 25.33 -8.31 4.44
CA TYR A 250 25.01 -6.88 4.42
C TYR A 250 24.29 -6.52 5.72
N LEU A 251 24.82 -5.51 6.41
CA LEU A 251 24.16 -4.88 7.54
C LEU A 251 23.61 -3.53 7.07
N LYS A 252 22.30 -3.37 7.11
CA LYS A 252 21.59 -2.13 6.76
C LYS A 252 20.88 -1.61 7.99
N MET A 253 21.09 -0.36 8.33
CA MET A 253 20.41 0.26 9.46
C MET A 253 19.81 1.60 9.04
N THR A 254 18.61 1.87 9.53
CA THR A 254 17.90 3.13 9.29
C THR A 254 17.83 3.93 10.59
N ASP A 255 18.33 5.17 10.59
CA ASP A 255 18.36 6.03 11.76
C ASP A 255 18.18 7.50 11.38
N GLU A 256 17.67 8.31 12.30
CA GLU A 256 17.62 9.78 12.15
C GLU A 256 19.02 10.42 12.19
N ILE A 257 20.00 9.76 12.80
CA ILE A 257 21.35 10.27 13.00
C ILE A 257 22.39 9.33 12.36
N PRO A 258 22.95 9.65 11.18
CA PRO A 258 23.91 8.79 10.47
C PRO A 258 25.10 8.33 11.31
N ASN A 259 25.68 9.22 12.12
CA ASN A 259 26.82 8.89 12.96
C ASN A 259 26.46 7.85 14.03
N ARG A 260 25.22 7.87 14.55
CA ARG A 260 24.77 6.90 15.55
C ARG A 260 24.66 5.50 14.94
N SER A 261 24.09 5.39 13.74
CA SER A 261 24.00 4.11 13.04
C SER A 261 25.36 3.58 12.61
N ILE A 262 26.31 4.44 12.20
CA ILE A 262 27.69 4.05 11.88
C ILE A 262 28.36 3.46 13.12
N ASP A 263 28.33 4.18 14.25
CA ASP A 263 28.93 3.73 15.49
C ASP A 263 28.30 2.44 16.01
N TYR A 264 26.94 2.35 15.91
CA TYR A 264 26.22 1.14 16.32
C TYR A 264 26.63 -0.07 15.48
N LEU A 265 26.68 0.03 14.15
CA LEU A 265 27.07 -1.08 13.29
C LEU A 265 28.52 -1.53 13.55
N LYS A 266 29.43 -0.59 13.80
CA LYS A 266 30.82 -0.94 14.21
C LYS A 266 30.82 -1.67 15.53
N GLN A 267 30.14 -1.13 16.53
CA GLN A 267 30.12 -1.73 17.86
C GLN A 267 29.37 -3.06 17.91
N LEU A 268 28.35 -3.24 17.08
CA LEU A 268 27.64 -4.51 16.93
C LEU A 268 28.59 -5.63 16.50
N VAL A 269 29.48 -5.36 15.53
CA VAL A 269 30.50 -6.32 15.08
C VAL A 269 31.53 -6.59 16.19
N VAL A 270 31.93 -5.56 16.94
CA VAL A 270 32.82 -5.74 18.09
C VAL A 270 32.18 -6.58 19.18
N ALA A 271 30.91 -6.31 19.51
CA ALA A 271 30.16 -7.09 20.49
C ALA A 271 29.98 -8.56 20.04
N TYR A 272 29.67 -8.77 18.77
CA TYR A 272 29.59 -10.10 18.17
C TYR A 272 30.91 -10.88 18.27
N ASN A 273 32.01 -10.27 17.91
CA ASN A 273 33.35 -10.89 18.00
C ASN A 273 33.74 -11.18 19.45
N ARG A 274 33.46 -10.23 20.37
CA ARG A 274 33.68 -10.45 21.80
C ARG A 274 32.92 -11.67 22.31
N GLN A 275 31.63 -11.77 21.99
CA GLN A 275 30.78 -12.86 22.42
C GLN A 275 31.23 -14.22 21.81
N ALA A 276 31.57 -14.24 20.50
CA ALA A 276 32.10 -15.44 19.84
C ALA A 276 33.43 -15.89 20.45
N ASN A 277 34.31 -14.94 20.83
CA ASN A 277 35.57 -15.25 21.50
C ASN A 277 35.35 -15.75 22.95
N GLU A 278 34.40 -15.17 23.70
CA GLU A 278 34.02 -15.63 25.05
C GLU A 278 33.50 -17.07 25.01
N ASP A 279 32.64 -17.40 24.03
CA ASP A 279 32.11 -18.75 23.84
C ASP A 279 33.23 -19.75 23.54
N LYS A 280 34.13 -19.42 22.58
CA LYS A 280 35.28 -20.23 22.23
C LYS A 280 36.21 -20.47 23.45
N ASN A 281 36.49 -19.40 24.19
CA ASN A 281 37.32 -19.46 25.39
C ASN A 281 36.66 -20.32 26.46
N THR A 282 35.35 -20.27 26.63
CA THR A 282 34.63 -21.11 27.61
C THR A 282 34.80 -22.59 27.32
N ILE A 283 34.68 -23.00 26.05
CA ILE A 283 34.93 -24.40 25.63
C ILE A 283 36.39 -24.77 25.85
N ALA A 284 37.30 -23.92 25.39
CA ALA A 284 38.73 -24.17 25.50
C ALA A 284 39.20 -24.28 26.95
N LEU A 285 38.74 -23.41 27.85
CA LEU A 285 39.02 -23.47 29.28
C LEU A 285 38.42 -24.72 29.94
N SER A 286 37.22 -25.17 29.56
CA SER A 286 36.62 -26.41 30.03
C SER A 286 37.46 -27.62 29.58
N THR A 287 37.89 -27.64 28.32
CA THR A 287 38.79 -28.67 27.76
C THR A 287 40.13 -28.70 28.46
N GLU A 288 40.74 -27.54 28.70
CA GLU A 288 42.02 -27.43 29.41
C GLU A 288 41.96 -28.01 30.83
N ARG A 289 40.90 -27.63 31.60
CA ARG A 289 40.69 -28.17 32.97
C ARG A 289 40.52 -29.67 32.96
N PHE A 290 39.74 -30.22 32.03
CA PHE A 290 39.56 -31.65 31.87
C PHE A 290 40.87 -32.36 31.58
N ILE A 291 41.61 -31.88 30.55
CA ILE A 291 42.90 -32.50 30.15
C ILE A 291 43.91 -32.40 31.28
N SER A 292 44.05 -31.25 31.94
CA SER A 292 44.98 -31.06 33.07
C SER A 292 44.67 -31.97 34.26
N SER A 293 43.37 -32.08 34.61
CA SER A 293 42.94 -33.03 35.66
C SER A 293 43.25 -34.47 35.29
N ARG A 294 43.05 -34.85 34.03
CA ARG A 294 43.31 -36.22 33.57
C ARG A 294 44.79 -36.53 33.49
N LEU A 295 45.63 -35.58 32.99
CA LEU A 295 47.10 -35.72 32.98
C LEU A 295 47.64 -35.91 34.37
N GLY A 296 47.15 -35.23 35.41
CA GLY A 296 47.55 -35.39 36.77
C GLY A 296 47.30 -36.83 37.29
N LYS A 297 46.09 -37.39 36.97
CA LYS A 297 45.78 -38.79 37.35
C LYS A 297 46.63 -39.80 36.62
N ILE A 298 46.75 -39.70 35.31
CA ILE A 298 47.56 -40.63 34.49
C ILE A 298 49.00 -40.51 34.82
N GLY A 299 49.56 -39.33 35.13
CA GLY A 299 50.92 -39.16 35.60
C GLY A 299 51.21 -39.94 36.92
N GLN A 300 50.22 -39.93 37.83
CA GLN A 300 50.33 -40.72 39.04
C GLN A 300 50.27 -42.26 38.76
N GLU A 301 49.30 -42.66 37.86
CA GLU A 301 49.18 -44.05 37.45
C GLU A 301 50.42 -44.57 36.70
N LEU A 302 50.97 -43.75 35.79
CA LEU A 302 52.21 -44.06 35.08
C LEU A 302 53.40 -44.22 35.99
N SER A 303 53.60 -43.26 36.90
CA SER A 303 54.72 -43.40 37.91
C SER A 303 54.57 -44.60 38.79
N ALA A 304 53.34 -44.99 39.20
CA ALA A 304 53.07 -46.19 39.95
C ALA A 304 53.39 -47.45 39.13
N THR A 305 53.05 -47.46 37.82
CA THR A 305 53.34 -48.59 36.93
C THR A 305 54.87 -48.75 36.68
N GLU A 306 55.55 -47.60 36.45
CA GLU A 306 57.00 -47.56 36.32
C GLU A 306 57.66 -48.08 37.55
N GLY A 307 57.19 -47.69 38.75
CA GLY A 307 57.69 -48.22 40.02
C GLY A 307 57.48 -49.72 40.16
N LYS A 308 56.30 -50.24 39.74
CA LYS A 308 56.03 -51.67 39.69
C LYS A 308 56.98 -52.41 38.75
N LEU A 309 57.22 -51.88 37.56
CA LEU A 309 58.10 -52.47 36.57
C LEU A 309 59.53 -52.49 37.06
N GLN A 310 60.04 -51.43 37.62
CA GLN A 310 61.38 -51.31 38.18
C GLN A 310 61.57 -52.27 39.32
N ASN A 311 60.68 -52.32 40.30
CA ASN A 311 60.77 -53.27 41.44
C ASN A 311 60.74 -54.73 40.98
N TYR A 312 59.88 -55.03 40.00
CA TYR A 312 59.76 -56.37 39.43
C TYR A 312 61.10 -56.85 38.77
N LYS A 313 61.67 -55.90 37.89
CA LYS A 313 62.97 -56.14 37.22
C LYS A 313 64.12 -56.32 38.25
N GLN A 314 64.14 -55.54 39.34
CA GLN A 314 65.19 -55.68 40.40
C GLN A 314 65.06 -56.93 41.18
N GLN A 315 63.84 -57.27 41.55
CA GLN A 315 63.63 -58.53 42.40
C GLN A 315 63.94 -59.82 41.65
N ASN A 316 63.75 -59.84 40.32
CA ASN A 316 63.84 -61.05 39.51
C ASN A 316 65.12 -61.18 38.67
N GLY A 317 66.05 -60.18 38.74
CA GLY A 317 67.37 -60.29 38.12
C GLY A 317 67.30 -60.42 36.57
N VAL A 318 66.27 -59.90 35.90
CA VAL A 318 66.08 -60.14 34.51
C VAL A 318 66.94 -59.13 33.69
N VAL A 319 68.09 -59.70 33.21
CA VAL A 319 68.90 -59.05 32.17
C VAL A 319 68.39 -59.48 30.80
N GLU A 320 68.27 -58.55 29.90
CA GLU A 320 67.75 -58.72 28.55
C GLU A 320 68.39 -59.87 27.81
N GLN A 321 67.73 -61.03 27.63
CA GLN A 321 68.07 -62.02 26.64
C GLN A 321 67.30 -61.78 25.36
N GLN A 322 68.05 -61.44 24.32
CA GLN A 322 67.54 -61.44 22.94
C GLN A 322 67.14 -62.84 22.55
N VAL A 323 65.83 -63.10 22.39
CA VAL A 323 65.31 -64.35 21.82
C VAL A 323 64.98 -64.12 20.37
N ASN A 324 65.66 -64.77 19.45
CA ASN A 324 65.46 -64.79 18.02
C ASN A 324 64.17 -65.55 17.61
N ALA A 325 63.07 -64.84 17.41
CA ALA A 325 61.88 -65.29 16.64
C ALA A 325 61.25 -64.10 15.83
N ALA A 326 61.98 -63.75 14.82
CA ALA A 326 61.78 -62.44 14.16
C ALA A 326 60.44 -62.28 13.41
N SER A 327 59.69 -63.34 13.07
CA SER A 327 58.40 -63.17 12.28
C SER A 327 57.17 -63.23 13.18
N SER A 328 57.15 -64.07 14.21
CA SER A 328 56.05 -64.17 15.18
C SER A 328 56.08 -62.96 16.12
N PHE A 329 57.26 -62.44 16.42
CA PHE A 329 57.46 -61.23 17.20
C PHE A 329 56.93 -59.92 16.49
N SER A 330 57.09 -59.80 15.16
CA SER A 330 56.60 -58.67 14.40
C SER A 330 55.02 -58.56 14.39
N ASN A 331 54.36 -59.71 14.22
CA ASN A 331 52.92 -59.82 14.28
C ASN A 331 52.34 -59.62 15.68
N GLN A 332 53.04 -60.10 16.70
CA GLN A 332 52.68 -59.85 18.09
C GLN A 332 52.80 -58.39 18.46
N THR A 333 53.92 -57.70 18.06
CA THR A 333 54.15 -56.26 18.31
C THR A 333 53.14 -55.42 17.59
N ALA A 334 52.76 -55.76 16.37
CA ALA A 334 51.75 -55.03 15.62
C ALA A 334 50.33 -55.14 16.25
N SER A 335 50.01 -56.35 16.78
CA SER A 335 48.76 -56.61 17.53
C SER A 335 48.73 -55.86 18.87
N GLU A 336 49.88 -55.84 19.56
CA GLU A 336 50.05 -55.10 20.82
C GLU A 336 49.93 -53.58 20.64
N GLN A 337 50.48 -53.03 19.58
CA GLN A 337 50.27 -51.61 19.22
C GLN A 337 48.78 -51.27 18.98
N LYS A 338 48.06 -52.10 18.20
CA LYS A 338 46.63 -51.94 18.02
C LYS A 338 45.83 -52.06 19.29
N LEU A 339 46.14 -52.97 20.16
CA LEU A 339 45.52 -53.12 21.49
C LEU A 339 45.74 -51.87 22.33
N THR A 340 46.97 -51.37 22.41
CA THR A 340 47.29 -50.14 23.12
C THR A 340 46.50 -48.93 22.61
N GLU A 341 46.39 -48.83 21.28
CA GLU A 341 45.58 -47.73 20.63
C GLU A 341 44.11 -47.86 21.03
N MET A 342 43.49 -49.04 20.90
CA MET A 342 42.09 -49.27 21.23
C MET A 342 41.81 -49.09 22.72
N GLU A 343 42.65 -49.57 23.61
CA GLU A 343 42.50 -49.33 25.04
C GLU A 343 42.64 -47.86 25.43
N THR A 344 43.53 -47.14 24.77
CA THR A 344 43.68 -45.66 24.90
C THR A 344 42.39 -44.99 24.56
N GLN A 345 41.78 -45.34 23.42
CA GLN A 345 40.50 -44.75 22.97
C GLN A 345 39.35 -45.14 23.93
N ILE A 346 39.26 -46.38 24.39
CA ILE A 346 38.25 -46.82 25.36
C ILE A 346 38.34 -46.01 26.66
N GLN A 347 39.51 -45.76 27.16
CA GLN A 347 39.72 -44.95 28.37
C GLN A 347 39.30 -43.49 28.14
N LEU A 348 39.58 -42.96 26.97
CA LEU A 348 39.14 -41.62 26.60
C LEU A 348 37.61 -41.51 26.53
N PHE A 349 36.95 -42.51 25.92
CA PHE A 349 35.48 -42.58 25.90
C PHE A 349 34.87 -42.67 27.29
N ASN A 350 35.46 -43.48 28.18
CA ASN A 350 35.04 -43.59 29.57
C ASN A 350 35.18 -42.28 30.33
N SER A 351 36.23 -41.53 30.06
CA SER A 351 36.47 -40.22 30.67
C SER A 351 35.44 -39.20 30.23
N ILE A 352 35.17 -39.14 28.91
CA ILE A 352 34.13 -38.23 28.38
C ILE A 352 32.74 -38.68 28.83
N ALA A 353 32.42 -39.95 28.90
CA ALA A 353 31.14 -40.44 29.42
C ALA A 353 30.86 -39.95 30.85
N SER A 354 31.90 -39.90 31.70
CA SER A 354 31.79 -39.36 33.05
C SER A 354 31.46 -37.88 33.06
N GLU A 355 32.08 -37.10 32.14
CA GLU A 355 31.84 -35.67 32.00
C GLU A 355 30.44 -35.35 31.45
N VAL A 356 29.99 -36.13 30.46
CA VAL A 356 28.61 -36.03 29.95
C VAL A 356 27.57 -36.35 31.04
N LYS A 357 27.87 -37.29 31.94
CA LYS A 357 27.01 -37.59 33.09
C LYS A 357 26.97 -36.43 34.08
N ASN A 358 28.07 -35.74 34.32
CA ASN A 358 28.15 -34.58 35.22
C ASN A 358 27.43 -33.38 34.64
N SER A 359 27.60 -33.05 33.35
CA SER A 359 26.94 -31.93 32.65
C SER A 359 25.42 -32.11 32.56
N SER A 360 24.90 -33.33 32.72
CA SER A 360 23.45 -33.58 32.69
C SER A 360 22.67 -33.07 33.92
N ARG A 361 23.34 -32.60 34.95
CA ARG A 361 22.70 -32.13 36.19
C ARG A 361 22.19 -30.70 36.07
N ASP A 362 22.87 -29.86 35.28
CA ASP A 362 22.60 -28.43 35.24
C ASP A 362 22.39 -27.90 33.81
N PHE A 363 22.80 -28.58 32.77
CA PHE A 363 22.76 -28.18 31.36
C PHE A 363 23.35 -26.77 31.07
N SER A 364 24.11 -26.20 32.02
CA SER A 364 24.81 -24.93 31.86
C SER A 364 26.27 -25.10 31.46
N GLN A 365 26.80 -26.33 31.62
CA GLN A 365 28.21 -26.63 31.39
C GLN A 365 28.43 -27.22 29.99
N VAL A 366 29.45 -26.74 29.32
CA VAL A 366 29.92 -27.30 28.04
C VAL A 366 30.72 -28.57 28.28
N ILE A 367 30.60 -29.51 27.36
CA ILE A 367 31.37 -30.74 27.36
C ILE A 367 32.71 -30.49 26.65
N PRO A 368 33.85 -30.97 27.18
CA PRO A 368 35.12 -30.84 26.48
C PRO A 368 35.03 -31.39 25.05
N SER A 369 35.43 -30.61 24.09
CA SER A 369 35.46 -30.98 22.67
C SER A 369 36.92 -31.08 22.19
N ASP A 370 37.13 -31.77 21.08
CA ASP A 370 38.44 -31.92 20.44
C ASP A 370 39.52 -32.60 21.30
N VAL A 371 39.11 -33.51 22.15
CA VAL A 371 40.00 -34.31 23.03
C VAL A 371 40.57 -35.55 22.35
N GLY A 372 40.38 -35.70 21.02
CA GLY A 372 40.95 -36.80 20.25
C GLY A 372 40.09 -38.06 20.21
N LEU A 373 38.76 -37.97 20.32
CA LEU A 373 37.84 -39.07 20.10
C LEU A 373 37.92 -39.58 18.67
N SER A 374 38.01 -40.90 18.50
CA SER A 374 38.05 -41.54 17.19
C SER A 374 36.70 -41.57 16.49
N ASP A 375 35.58 -41.42 17.21
CA ASP A 375 34.23 -41.43 16.65
C ASP A 375 33.77 -40.00 16.27
N ALA A 376 33.59 -39.76 14.95
CA ALA A 376 33.18 -38.49 14.43
C ALA A 376 31.74 -38.10 14.83
N THR A 377 30.87 -39.10 15.04
CA THR A 377 29.47 -38.90 15.43
C THR A 377 29.38 -38.34 16.85
N ALA A 378 30.10 -38.94 17.78
CA ALA A 378 30.18 -38.48 19.16
C ALA A 378 30.75 -37.07 19.25
N SER A 379 31.81 -36.78 18.49
CA SER A 379 32.43 -35.43 18.41
C SER A 379 31.46 -34.40 17.86
N SER A 380 30.73 -34.71 16.79
CA SER A 380 29.74 -33.80 16.16
C SER A 380 28.59 -33.50 17.13
N LEU A 381 28.06 -34.52 17.82
CA LEU A 381 26.97 -34.32 18.78
C LEU A 381 27.43 -33.51 20.01
N ILE A 382 28.66 -33.66 20.46
CA ILE A 382 29.25 -32.85 21.56
C ILE A 382 29.35 -31.38 21.11
N ASN A 383 29.82 -31.11 19.89
CA ASN A 383 29.89 -29.75 19.36
C ASN A 383 28.50 -29.11 19.28
N LYS A 384 27.50 -29.84 18.78
CA LYS A 384 26.11 -29.35 18.72
C LYS A 384 25.51 -29.09 20.11
N TYR A 385 25.81 -29.96 21.06
CA TYR A 385 25.40 -29.75 22.44
C TYR A 385 26.00 -28.45 23.00
N ASN A 386 27.31 -28.26 22.82
CA ASN A 386 28.00 -27.05 23.30
C ASN A 386 27.42 -25.79 22.68
N GLU A 387 27.11 -25.79 21.38
CA GLU A 387 26.45 -24.67 20.68
C GLU A 387 25.11 -24.32 21.35
N LEU A 388 24.25 -25.32 21.57
CA LEU A 388 22.94 -25.11 22.19
C LEU A 388 23.03 -24.66 23.65
N VAL A 389 24.00 -25.19 24.42
CA VAL A 389 24.26 -24.75 25.79
C VAL A 389 24.68 -23.30 25.86
N LEU A 390 25.58 -22.88 24.97
CA LEU A 390 26.02 -21.49 24.89
C LEU A 390 24.88 -20.56 24.49
N GLU A 391 24.08 -20.98 23.51
CA GLU A 391 22.91 -20.23 23.09
C GLU A 391 21.88 -20.08 24.22
N ARG A 392 21.56 -21.19 24.90
CA ARG A 392 20.69 -21.15 26.08
C ARG A 392 21.24 -20.24 27.19
N ASN A 393 22.52 -20.27 27.45
CA ASN A 393 23.18 -19.44 28.46
C ASN A 393 23.12 -17.95 28.06
N ARG A 394 23.19 -17.62 26.75
CA ARG A 394 22.95 -16.24 26.22
C ARG A 394 21.52 -15.80 26.49
N LEU A 395 20.54 -16.64 26.13
CA LEU A 395 19.13 -16.31 26.34
C LEU A 395 18.77 -16.18 27.83
N LEU A 396 19.38 -16.94 28.70
CA LEU A 396 19.19 -16.81 30.15
C LEU A 396 19.71 -15.50 30.74
N ARG A 397 20.61 -14.80 30.06
CA ARG A 397 20.99 -13.41 30.45
C ARG A 397 19.86 -12.40 30.23
N SER A 398 18.94 -12.68 29.32
CA SER A 398 17.85 -11.77 28.93
C SER A 398 16.45 -12.32 29.18
N ALA A 399 16.30 -13.61 29.47
CA ALA A 399 15.02 -14.28 29.66
C ALA A 399 15.05 -15.22 30.87
N SER A 400 13.89 -15.52 31.44
CA SER A 400 13.74 -16.51 32.50
C SER A 400 13.88 -17.92 31.96
N ALA A 401 14.31 -18.86 32.81
CA ALA A 401 14.45 -20.30 32.48
C ALA A 401 13.13 -20.92 31.96
N ASN A 402 11.98 -20.42 32.40
CA ASN A 402 10.65 -20.88 31.99
C ASN A 402 10.08 -20.09 30.79
N SER A 403 10.90 -19.35 30.07
CA SER A 403 10.50 -18.63 28.90
C SER A 403 10.18 -19.60 27.75
N PRO A 404 9.13 -19.33 26.92
CA PRO A 404 8.79 -20.13 25.73
C PRO A 404 9.93 -20.27 24.71
N VAL A 405 10.96 -19.42 24.81
CA VAL A 405 12.14 -19.48 23.95
C VAL A 405 13.24 -20.34 24.55
N VAL A 406 13.38 -20.39 25.87
CA VAL A 406 14.45 -21.15 26.60
C VAL A 406 14.06 -22.61 26.83
N GLU A 407 12.81 -22.90 27.12
CA GLU A 407 12.32 -24.24 27.42
C GLU A 407 12.55 -25.23 26.25
N PRO A 408 12.23 -24.92 24.97
CA PRO A 408 12.51 -25.83 23.86
C PRO A 408 14.00 -26.13 23.68
N LEU A 409 14.88 -25.16 23.91
CA LEU A 409 16.32 -25.36 23.84
C LEU A 409 16.80 -26.30 24.96
N THR A 410 16.27 -26.16 26.17
CA THR A 410 16.59 -27.05 27.29
C THR A 410 16.19 -28.49 26.97
N ASP A 411 15.04 -28.70 26.31
CA ASP A 411 14.61 -30.03 25.90
C ASP A 411 15.45 -30.61 24.76
N GLN A 412 15.87 -29.77 23.81
CA GLN A 412 16.83 -30.18 22.78
C GLN A 412 18.17 -30.58 23.39
N ILE A 413 18.71 -29.79 24.32
CA ILE A 413 19.96 -30.08 25.06
C ILE A 413 19.82 -31.41 25.80
N ARG A 414 18.70 -31.64 26.49
CA ARG A 414 18.42 -32.91 27.19
C ARG A 414 18.39 -34.09 26.23
N THR A 415 17.73 -33.94 25.09
CA THR A 415 17.65 -34.98 24.05
C THR A 415 19.04 -35.28 23.48
N LEU A 416 19.78 -34.19 23.17
CA LEU A 416 21.13 -34.32 22.64
C LEU A 416 22.09 -34.99 23.64
N ASN A 417 22.03 -34.64 24.91
CA ASN A 417 22.81 -35.33 25.98
C ASN A 417 22.52 -36.84 26.01
N LYS A 418 21.25 -37.22 25.86
CA LYS A 418 20.88 -38.66 25.76
C LYS A 418 21.47 -39.33 24.53
N ASN A 419 21.47 -38.62 23.41
CA ASN A 419 22.02 -39.12 22.14
C ASN A 419 23.56 -39.24 22.22
N ILE A 420 24.24 -38.25 22.83
CA ILE A 420 25.69 -38.30 23.09
C ILE A 420 26.03 -39.52 23.93
N ARG A 421 25.29 -39.78 25.01
CA ARG A 421 25.54 -40.98 25.84
C ARG A 421 25.40 -42.25 25.03
N ARG A 422 24.37 -42.38 24.20
CA ARG A 422 24.20 -43.54 23.32
C ARG A 422 25.31 -43.65 22.28
N ALA A 423 25.72 -42.54 21.65
CA ALA A 423 26.82 -42.55 20.70
C ALA A 423 28.14 -43.00 21.33
N ILE A 424 28.45 -42.44 22.51
CA ILE A 424 29.65 -42.85 23.28
C ILE A 424 29.60 -44.33 23.67
N GLU A 425 28.46 -44.79 24.17
CA GLU A 425 28.28 -46.20 24.55
C GLU A 425 28.41 -47.14 23.34
N THR A 426 27.82 -46.77 22.20
CA THR A 426 27.94 -47.54 20.96
C THR A 426 29.38 -47.54 20.44
N ALA A 427 30.05 -46.39 20.42
CA ALA A 427 31.45 -46.27 19.99
C ALA A 427 32.38 -47.08 20.89
N ARG A 428 32.17 -46.99 22.23
CA ARG A 428 32.92 -47.79 23.18
C ARG A 428 32.70 -49.29 22.98
N ASN A 429 31.43 -49.74 22.85
CA ASN A 429 31.13 -51.17 22.63
C ASN A 429 31.73 -51.67 21.33
N ASN A 430 31.70 -50.86 20.25
CA ASN A 430 32.35 -51.23 19.00
C ASN A 430 33.87 -51.38 19.14
N LEU A 431 34.51 -50.48 19.89
CA LEU A 431 35.95 -50.60 20.21
C LEU A 431 36.25 -51.79 21.12
N GLU A 432 35.39 -52.09 22.08
CA GLU A 432 35.53 -53.28 22.94
C GLU A 432 35.42 -54.56 22.09
N ILE A 433 34.49 -54.69 21.17
CA ILE A 433 34.35 -55.78 20.24
C ILE A 433 35.61 -55.94 19.37
N GLN A 434 36.11 -54.80 18.81
CA GLN A 434 37.32 -54.77 18.02
C GLN A 434 38.57 -55.19 18.86
N ARG A 435 38.69 -54.66 20.10
CA ARG A 435 39.69 -55.00 21.04
C ARG A 435 39.69 -56.52 21.33
N ASP A 436 38.49 -57.08 21.62
CA ASP A 436 38.35 -58.50 21.93
C ASP A 436 38.78 -59.41 20.76
N ALA A 437 38.45 -59.03 19.51
CA ALA A 437 38.90 -59.69 18.30
C ALA A 437 40.44 -59.68 18.15
N VAL A 438 41.07 -58.52 18.47
CA VAL A 438 42.54 -58.40 18.44
C VAL A 438 43.17 -59.15 19.60
N VAL A 439 42.52 -59.17 20.78
CA VAL A 439 42.95 -59.96 21.94
C VAL A 439 42.95 -61.48 21.63
N ASP A 440 41.93 -61.97 20.89
CA ASP A 440 41.87 -63.35 20.45
C ASP A 440 42.92 -63.70 19.39
N GLN A 441 43.24 -62.76 18.48
CA GLN A 441 44.37 -62.85 17.56
C GLN A 441 45.68 -62.86 18.33
N PHE A 442 45.87 -62.01 19.34
CA PHE A 442 47.04 -61.91 20.15
C PHE A 442 47.24 -63.22 21.04
N LYS A 443 46.14 -63.78 21.61
CA LYS A 443 46.13 -65.03 22.28
C LYS A 443 46.58 -66.17 21.37
N LYS A 444 46.13 -66.23 20.12
CA LYS A 444 46.56 -67.23 19.15
C LYS A 444 48.06 -67.16 18.88
N TYR A 445 48.60 -65.94 18.65
CA TYR A 445 50.08 -65.79 18.51
C TYR A 445 50.82 -66.05 19.79
N ASN A 446 50.24 -65.83 21.00
CA ASN A 446 50.84 -66.08 22.28
C ASN A 446 50.83 -67.56 22.64
N THR A 447 49.91 -68.41 22.15
CA THR A 447 49.92 -69.85 22.32
C THR A 447 50.98 -70.50 21.42
N GLU A 448 51.33 -69.95 20.29
CA GLU A 448 52.48 -70.40 19.47
C GLU A 448 53.84 -70.07 20.06
N VAL A 449 53.90 -69.08 21.03
CA VAL A 449 55.13 -68.71 21.80
C VAL A 449 55.06 -69.22 23.20
N ALA A 450 54.26 -70.26 23.55
CA ALA A 450 53.78 -70.64 24.90
C ALA A 450 54.76 -71.39 25.78
N GLU A 451 56.06 -71.32 25.56
CA GLU A 451 57.06 -71.86 26.45
C GLU A 451 57.88 -70.79 27.22
N ALA A 452 57.46 -69.52 27.20
CA ALA A 452 58.12 -68.47 27.96
C ALA A 452 57.81 -68.48 29.45
N PRO A 453 58.86 -68.21 30.35
CA PRO A 453 58.68 -68.25 31.79
C PRO A 453 57.55 -67.26 32.26
N VAL A 454 56.88 -67.65 33.41
CA VAL A 454 55.83 -66.83 34.06
C VAL A 454 56.28 -65.36 34.27
N GLN A 455 57.58 -65.15 34.49
CA GLN A 455 58.22 -63.89 34.72
C GLN A 455 58.09 -62.93 33.51
N GLU A 456 58.28 -63.49 32.30
CA GLU A 456 58.14 -62.66 31.04
C GLU A 456 56.73 -62.22 30.73
N ARG A 457 55.74 -63.07 31.02
CA ARG A 457 54.34 -62.74 30.93
C ARG A 457 53.89 -61.58 31.87
N MET A 458 54.47 -61.57 33.08
CA MET A 458 54.20 -60.51 34.07
C MET A 458 54.81 -59.17 33.59
N ILE A 459 56.08 -59.22 33.11
CA ILE A 459 56.74 -58.01 32.52
C ILE A 459 55.93 -57.47 31.33
N GLN A 460 55.54 -58.31 30.37
CA GLN A 460 54.76 -57.96 29.25
C GLN A 460 53.42 -57.34 29.63
N SER A 461 52.76 -57.87 30.69
CA SER A 461 51.53 -57.31 31.24
C SER A 461 51.72 -55.87 31.78
N ILE A 462 52.83 -55.66 32.54
CA ILE A 462 53.15 -54.35 33.12
C ILE A 462 53.61 -53.36 32.02
N ASP A 463 54.39 -53.82 31.03
CA ASP A 463 54.86 -53.03 29.91
C ASP A 463 53.69 -52.59 29.02
N ARG A 464 52.65 -53.44 28.87
CA ARG A 464 51.39 -53.05 28.14
C ARG A 464 50.63 -51.95 28.89
N GLU A 465 50.46 -52.15 30.24
CA GLU A 465 49.80 -51.12 31.07
C GLU A 465 50.57 -49.79 31.02
N HIS A 466 51.92 -49.84 31.09
CA HIS A 466 52.79 -48.71 30.92
C HIS A 466 52.65 -48.06 29.52
N GLY A 467 52.61 -48.86 28.43
CA GLY A 467 52.46 -48.44 27.08
C GLY A 467 51.12 -47.66 26.84
N VAL A 468 49.99 -48.18 27.35
CA VAL A 468 48.68 -47.51 27.29
C VAL A 468 48.73 -46.18 28.03
N MET A 469 49.25 -46.18 29.27
CA MET A 469 49.32 -44.95 30.09
C MET A 469 50.23 -43.88 29.44
N SER A 470 51.40 -44.28 28.93
CA SER A 470 52.37 -43.43 28.28
C SER A 470 51.80 -42.82 26.96
N SER A 471 51.14 -43.65 26.14
CA SER A 471 50.47 -43.23 24.91
C SER A 471 49.35 -42.25 25.20
N LEU A 472 48.49 -42.55 26.19
CA LEU A 472 47.40 -41.66 26.59
C LEU A 472 47.90 -40.32 27.17
N TYR A 473 48.99 -40.41 28.01
CA TYR A 473 49.64 -39.19 28.55
C TYR A 473 50.18 -38.27 27.41
N SER A 474 50.90 -38.85 26.44
CA SER A 474 51.50 -38.13 25.33
C SER A 474 50.40 -37.51 24.44
N MET A 475 49.31 -38.28 24.16
CA MET A 475 48.19 -37.78 23.38
C MET A 475 47.48 -36.61 24.08
N LEU A 476 47.22 -36.73 25.37
CA LEU A 476 46.60 -35.64 26.12
C LEU A 476 47.53 -34.42 26.28
N LEU A 477 48.84 -34.63 26.38
CA LEU A 477 49.80 -33.53 26.38
C LEU A 477 49.77 -32.78 25.06
N GLN A 478 49.76 -33.49 23.93
CA GLN A 478 49.61 -32.88 22.60
C GLN A 478 48.30 -32.12 22.50
N LYS A 479 47.19 -32.71 22.95
CA LYS A 479 45.87 -32.06 22.93
C LYS A 479 45.84 -30.83 23.84
N ARG A 480 46.51 -30.81 24.97
CA ARG A 480 46.67 -29.63 25.82
C ARG A 480 47.37 -28.50 25.09
N GLU A 481 48.49 -28.81 24.42
CA GLU A 481 49.25 -27.80 23.65
C GLU A 481 48.41 -27.29 22.45
N GLU A 482 47.73 -28.17 21.70
CA GLU A 482 46.80 -27.75 20.61
C GLU A 482 45.72 -26.82 21.14
N ASN A 483 45.08 -27.16 22.28
CA ASN A 483 44.06 -26.32 22.91
C ASN A 483 44.62 -24.97 23.40
N SER A 484 45.81 -24.96 23.98
CA SER A 484 46.51 -23.75 24.40
C SER A 484 46.86 -22.84 23.23
N MET A 485 47.30 -23.40 22.10
CA MET A 485 47.51 -22.64 20.85
C MET A 485 46.23 -22.07 20.32
N SER A 486 45.11 -22.83 20.36
CA SER A 486 43.80 -22.37 19.96
C SER A 486 43.29 -21.20 20.83
N LEU A 487 43.60 -21.25 22.15
CA LEU A 487 43.23 -20.17 23.09
C LEU A 487 44.05 -18.90 22.85
N ALA A 488 45.34 -19.05 22.50
CA ALA A 488 46.21 -17.92 22.16
C ALA A 488 45.88 -17.29 20.80
N ALA A 489 45.39 -18.05 19.85
CA ALA A 489 45.06 -17.63 18.51
C ALA A 489 43.60 -17.15 18.40
N THR A 490 43.20 -16.16 19.20
CA THR A 490 41.89 -15.53 19.08
C THR A 490 41.82 -14.69 17.77
N VAL A 491 41.12 -15.23 16.78
CA VAL A 491 40.86 -14.52 15.52
C VAL A 491 39.40 -14.12 15.51
N ASP A 492 39.15 -12.84 15.22
CA ASP A 492 37.79 -12.33 15.04
C ASP A 492 37.02 -13.12 13.99
N LYS A 493 35.82 -13.59 14.35
CA LYS A 493 34.94 -14.37 13.50
C LYS A 493 34.34 -13.49 12.39
N GLY A 494 33.95 -12.27 12.75
CA GLY A 494 33.42 -11.27 11.83
C GLY A 494 34.46 -10.19 11.52
N LYS A 495 34.77 -9.97 10.23
CA LYS A 495 35.64 -8.88 9.77
C LYS A 495 34.84 -7.94 8.86
N LEU A 496 34.81 -6.66 9.21
CA LEU A 496 34.27 -5.63 8.30
C LEU A 496 35.14 -5.59 7.03
N ILE A 497 34.52 -5.80 5.87
CA ILE A 497 35.13 -5.62 4.54
C ILE A 497 35.04 -4.14 4.17
N ASP A 498 33.79 -3.61 4.27
CA ASP A 498 33.52 -2.18 4.09
C ASP A 498 33.05 -1.63 5.43
N ASP A 499 33.69 -0.56 5.88
CA ASP A 499 33.27 0.22 7.04
C ASP A 499 31.83 0.75 6.82
N PRO A 500 31.01 0.85 7.90
CA PRO A 500 29.68 1.42 7.80
C PRO A 500 29.71 2.80 7.16
N GLN A 501 28.98 2.97 6.08
CA GLN A 501 28.95 4.21 5.29
C GLN A 501 27.52 4.67 5.09
N PHE A 502 27.33 5.97 5.02
CA PHE A 502 26.09 6.60 4.65
C PHE A 502 25.68 6.21 3.21
N ALA A 503 24.53 5.58 3.03
CA ALA A 503 24.02 5.11 1.74
C ALA A 503 23.01 6.09 1.11
N GLY A 504 22.34 6.92 1.92
CA GLY A 504 21.37 7.89 1.42
C GLY A 504 20.21 8.13 2.38
N ILE A 505 19.27 8.99 1.94
CA ILE A 505 18.01 9.27 2.65
C ILE A 505 16.98 8.23 2.21
N VAL A 506 16.38 7.52 3.16
CA VAL A 506 15.34 6.52 2.90
C VAL A 506 13.94 7.12 2.99
N SER A 507 13.71 7.93 4.02
CA SER A 507 12.42 8.55 4.28
C SER A 507 12.62 9.98 4.80
N PRO A 508 11.76 10.91 4.41
CA PRO A 508 10.73 10.79 3.38
C PRO A 508 11.33 10.82 1.96
N ASN A 509 10.81 9.99 1.08
CA ASN A 509 11.20 10.06 -0.34
C ASN A 509 10.55 11.31 -0.96
N THR A 510 11.34 12.40 -1.00
CA THR A 510 10.89 13.73 -1.46
C THR A 510 10.31 13.68 -2.87
N LYS A 511 10.91 12.91 -3.79
CA LYS A 511 10.45 12.79 -5.18
C LYS A 511 9.08 12.11 -5.25
N MET A 512 8.88 11.03 -4.49
CA MET A 512 7.59 10.31 -4.44
C MET A 512 6.49 11.17 -3.81
N ILE A 513 6.78 11.91 -2.74
CA ILE A 513 5.79 12.76 -2.08
C ILE A 513 5.35 13.89 -3.01
N TYR A 514 6.28 14.56 -3.72
CA TYR A 514 5.92 15.56 -4.71
C TYR A 514 5.17 14.98 -5.91
N LEU A 515 5.55 13.77 -6.35
CA LEU A 515 4.83 13.07 -7.42
C LEU A 515 3.38 12.74 -6.99
N ILE A 516 3.20 12.23 -5.80
CA ILE A 516 1.87 11.92 -5.24
C ILE A 516 1.05 13.23 -5.09
N ALA A 517 1.66 14.29 -4.56
CA ALA A 517 1.00 15.59 -4.42
C ALA A 517 0.56 16.15 -5.78
N LEU A 518 1.40 16.02 -6.81
CA LEU A 518 1.04 16.42 -8.18
C LEU A 518 -0.13 15.59 -8.73
N LEU A 519 -0.09 14.28 -8.58
CA LEU A 519 -1.16 13.39 -9.05
C LEU A 519 -2.48 13.67 -8.32
N VAL A 520 -2.46 13.82 -7.01
CA VAL A 520 -3.64 14.17 -6.21
C VAL A 520 -4.18 15.55 -6.61
N GLY A 521 -3.28 16.52 -6.81
CA GLY A 521 -3.64 17.88 -7.26
C GLY A 521 -4.32 17.90 -8.62
N LEU A 522 -4.00 16.97 -9.53
CA LEU A 522 -4.65 16.81 -10.84
C LEU A 522 -5.94 15.99 -10.75
N LEU A 523 -5.96 14.93 -9.94
CA LEU A 523 -7.13 14.04 -9.83
C LEU A 523 -8.30 14.69 -9.11
N LEU A 524 -8.04 15.48 -8.06
CA LEU A 524 -9.08 16.06 -7.23
C LEU A 524 -10.04 16.99 -8.02
N PRO A 525 -9.56 17.98 -8.81
CA PRO A 525 -10.45 18.78 -9.66
C PRO A 525 -11.17 17.93 -10.72
N SER A 526 -10.48 16.93 -11.28
CA SER A 526 -11.08 16.01 -12.26
C SER A 526 -12.25 15.24 -11.65
N LEU A 527 -12.09 14.73 -10.43
CA LEU A 527 -13.15 14.04 -9.70
C LEU A 527 -14.33 14.96 -9.40
N VAL A 528 -14.05 16.18 -8.92
CA VAL A 528 -15.10 17.17 -8.62
C VAL A 528 -15.88 17.53 -9.90
N LEU A 529 -15.19 17.78 -11.00
CA LEU A 529 -15.83 18.10 -12.29
C LEU A 529 -16.63 16.90 -12.82
N PHE A 530 -16.10 15.68 -12.65
CA PHE A 530 -16.83 14.46 -13.01
C PHE A 530 -18.11 14.30 -12.19
N LEU A 531 -18.04 14.49 -10.86
CA LEU A 531 -19.21 14.44 -10.00
C LEU A 531 -20.26 15.49 -10.37
N ILE A 532 -19.85 16.75 -10.64
CA ILE A 532 -20.74 17.79 -11.12
C ILE A 532 -21.44 17.36 -12.41
N GLN A 533 -20.73 16.73 -13.32
CA GLN A 533 -21.29 16.28 -14.59
C GLN A 533 -22.18 15.04 -14.43
N PHE A 534 -21.82 14.13 -13.55
CA PHE A 534 -22.62 12.94 -13.24
C PHE A 534 -23.99 13.29 -12.66
N PHE A 535 -24.05 14.32 -11.81
CA PHE A 535 -25.32 14.79 -11.23
C PHE A 535 -26.16 15.68 -12.16
N ARG A 536 -25.75 15.91 -13.43
CA ARG A 536 -26.54 16.66 -14.42
C ARG A 536 -27.54 15.77 -15.12
N TYR A 537 -28.70 15.62 -14.49
CA TYR A 537 -29.81 14.77 -14.98
C TYR A 537 -30.82 15.51 -15.84
N LYS A 538 -30.69 16.86 -16.00
CA LYS A 538 -31.54 17.70 -16.85
C LYS A 538 -30.83 18.05 -18.15
N ILE A 539 -31.62 18.36 -19.21
CA ILE A 539 -31.07 18.90 -20.46
C ILE A 539 -30.62 20.34 -20.23
N GLU A 540 -29.45 20.70 -20.71
CA GLU A 540 -28.91 22.07 -20.60
C GLU A 540 -29.10 22.85 -21.90
N GLY A 541 -29.22 22.17 -23.05
CA GLY A 541 -29.30 22.86 -24.32
C GLY A 541 -29.43 21.95 -25.54
N HIS A 542 -29.27 22.54 -26.69
CA HIS A 542 -29.42 21.94 -28.01
C HIS A 542 -28.58 20.64 -28.16
N ASP A 543 -27.29 20.70 -27.78
CA ASP A 543 -26.34 19.57 -27.91
C ASP A 543 -26.78 18.34 -27.12
N ASP A 544 -27.39 18.54 -25.92
CA ASP A 544 -27.94 17.45 -25.13
C ASP A 544 -29.13 16.79 -25.84
N VAL A 545 -30.03 17.61 -26.44
CA VAL A 545 -31.21 17.10 -27.14
C VAL A 545 -30.82 16.30 -28.38
N VAL A 546 -29.83 16.80 -29.17
CA VAL A 546 -29.32 16.11 -30.36
C VAL A 546 -28.70 14.73 -30.00
N GLN A 547 -28.11 14.61 -28.81
CA GLN A 547 -27.53 13.31 -28.35
C GLN A 547 -28.60 12.33 -27.87
N LEU A 548 -29.75 12.85 -27.38
CA LEU A 548 -30.80 12.02 -26.74
C LEU A 548 -31.89 11.59 -27.73
N THR A 549 -32.05 12.25 -28.90
CA THR A 549 -33.07 11.89 -29.90
C THR A 549 -32.61 12.17 -31.31
N LYS A 550 -33.18 11.40 -32.25
CA LYS A 550 -33.05 11.61 -33.70
C LYS A 550 -34.15 12.51 -34.26
N LEU A 551 -35.11 12.96 -33.44
CA LEU A 551 -36.18 13.83 -33.86
C LEU A 551 -35.66 15.20 -34.29
N PRO A 552 -36.26 15.85 -35.33
CA PRO A 552 -35.85 17.17 -35.78
C PRO A 552 -36.15 18.25 -34.73
N ILE A 553 -35.15 19.06 -34.40
CA ILE A 553 -35.31 20.23 -33.53
C ILE A 553 -35.68 21.42 -34.44
N ILE A 554 -36.90 21.90 -34.32
CA ILE A 554 -37.44 22.94 -35.21
C ILE A 554 -37.18 24.37 -34.72
N ALA A 555 -36.95 24.54 -33.40
CA ALA A 555 -36.56 25.83 -32.83
C ALA A 555 -35.95 25.70 -31.45
N ASP A 556 -35.00 26.60 -31.15
CA ASP A 556 -34.48 26.89 -29.80
C ASP A 556 -35.08 28.25 -29.37
N VAL A 557 -35.97 28.21 -28.37
CA VAL A 557 -36.66 29.41 -27.89
C VAL A 557 -35.91 29.97 -26.67
N PRO A 558 -35.31 31.16 -26.75
CA PRO A 558 -34.54 31.72 -25.63
C PRO A 558 -35.42 32.15 -24.46
N VAL A 559 -34.80 32.34 -23.29
CA VAL A 559 -35.50 32.93 -22.13
C VAL A 559 -35.88 34.36 -22.44
N ALA A 560 -37.17 34.66 -22.39
CA ALA A 560 -37.65 36.03 -22.53
C ALA A 560 -37.22 36.91 -21.36
N ASN A 561 -36.75 38.13 -21.59
CA ASN A 561 -36.38 39.07 -20.54
C ASN A 561 -37.62 39.53 -19.75
N GLU A 562 -37.42 39.90 -18.48
CA GLU A 562 -38.50 40.35 -17.60
C GLU A 562 -39.21 41.62 -18.17
N ALA A 563 -38.47 42.48 -18.90
CA ALA A 563 -39.03 43.58 -19.64
C ALA A 563 -39.98 43.16 -20.78
N ALA A 564 -39.78 41.98 -21.35
CA ALA A 564 -40.65 41.39 -22.38
C ALA A 564 -41.82 40.57 -21.75
N LYS A 565 -41.72 40.22 -20.49
CA LYS A 565 -42.80 39.56 -19.73
C LYS A 565 -43.93 40.53 -19.30
N GLY A 566 -43.82 41.81 -19.65
CA GLY A 566 -44.82 42.80 -19.25
C GLY A 566 -46.17 42.56 -19.89
N LYS A 567 -47.15 42.24 -19.09
CA LYS A 567 -48.58 42.26 -19.29
C LYS A 567 -49.29 41.17 -20.08
N ALA A 568 -48.66 40.44 -21.01
CA ALA A 568 -49.13 39.20 -21.60
C ALA A 568 -47.95 38.31 -21.91
N ASP A 569 -48.06 36.98 -21.74
CA ASP A 569 -47.00 36.03 -22.09
C ASP A 569 -46.80 35.93 -23.63
N ILE A 570 -47.38 36.81 -24.42
CA ILE A 570 -47.20 36.94 -25.86
C ILE A 570 -46.07 37.91 -26.12
N VAL A 571 -44.99 37.41 -26.71
CA VAL A 571 -43.77 38.19 -27.01
C VAL A 571 -43.63 38.52 -28.49
N VAL A 572 -44.49 37.98 -29.34
CA VAL A 572 -44.56 38.21 -30.78
C VAL A 572 -45.64 39.27 -31.10
N HIS A 573 -45.23 40.46 -31.51
CA HIS A 573 -46.11 41.56 -31.85
C HIS A 573 -45.83 42.12 -33.26
N GLU A 574 -46.85 42.73 -33.90
CA GLU A 574 -46.73 43.24 -35.24
C GLU A 574 -45.67 44.34 -35.38
N ASN A 575 -45.65 45.28 -34.44
CA ASN A 575 -44.82 46.48 -34.48
C ASN A 575 -43.44 46.35 -33.82
N GLN A 576 -43.05 45.10 -33.38
CA GLN A 576 -41.76 44.84 -32.73
C GLN A 576 -40.90 44.03 -33.66
N ASN A 577 -39.66 44.49 -33.89
CA ASN A 577 -38.66 43.75 -34.62
C ASN A 577 -37.57 43.32 -33.63
N ASN A 578 -37.83 42.20 -32.91
CA ASN A 578 -36.97 41.67 -31.87
C ASN A 578 -36.56 40.25 -32.18
N GLN A 579 -35.56 39.79 -31.46
CA GLN A 579 -34.95 38.48 -31.68
C GLN A 579 -35.95 37.34 -31.42
N MET A 580 -36.86 37.48 -30.46
CA MET A 580 -37.93 36.51 -30.18
C MET A 580 -38.88 36.35 -31.38
N LYS A 581 -39.29 37.44 -32.03
CA LYS A 581 -40.13 37.39 -33.24
C LYS A 581 -39.44 36.60 -34.36
N GLU A 582 -38.13 36.76 -34.52
CA GLU A 582 -37.37 36.01 -35.54
C GLU A 582 -37.30 34.54 -35.25
N VAL A 583 -37.17 34.14 -33.97
CA VAL A 583 -37.20 32.72 -33.57
C VAL A 583 -38.55 32.08 -33.92
N PHE A 584 -39.67 32.74 -33.59
CA PHE A 584 -40.99 32.20 -33.93
C PHE A 584 -41.30 32.28 -35.44
N ARG A 585 -40.72 33.24 -36.18
CA ARG A 585 -40.79 33.30 -37.64
C ARG A 585 -40.04 32.11 -38.27
N ALA A 586 -38.83 31.81 -37.78
CA ALA A 586 -38.08 30.63 -38.23
C ALA A 586 -38.82 29.32 -37.89
N MET A 587 -39.34 29.19 -36.64
CA MET A 587 -40.15 28.05 -36.23
C MET A 587 -41.36 27.82 -37.12
N ARG A 588 -42.11 28.89 -37.42
CA ARG A 588 -43.24 28.88 -38.38
C ARG A 588 -42.80 28.36 -39.74
N THR A 589 -41.71 28.89 -40.29
CA THR A 589 -41.16 28.42 -41.56
C THR A 589 -40.80 26.97 -41.56
N ASN A 590 -40.14 26.46 -40.49
CA ASN A 590 -39.79 25.06 -40.36
C ASN A 590 -41.04 24.17 -40.30
N ILE A 591 -42.11 24.59 -39.60
CA ILE A 591 -43.39 23.85 -39.55
C ILE A 591 -44.07 23.87 -40.92
N GLN A 592 -44.04 24.95 -41.68
CA GLN A 592 -44.61 25.01 -43.04
C GLN A 592 -43.91 24.01 -43.98
N PHE A 593 -42.61 23.74 -43.82
CA PHE A 593 -41.92 22.72 -44.60
C PHE A 593 -42.29 21.27 -44.19
N ILE A 594 -42.75 21.07 -42.96
CA ILE A 594 -43.16 19.75 -42.45
C ILE A 594 -44.59 19.40 -42.86
N LEU A 595 -45.46 20.42 -42.96
CA LEU A 595 -46.86 20.26 -43.33
C LEU A 595 -47.03 20.12 -44.84
N GLU A 596 -47.82 19.14 -45.25
CA GLU A 596 -48.26 18.94 -46.65
C GLU A 596 -49.45 19.85 -46.94
N GLU A 597 -49.79 20.04 -48.20
CA GLU A 597 -50.80 21.03 -48.68
C GLU A 597 -52.15 20.94 -47.96
N LYS A 598 -52.62 19.81 -47.55
CA LYS A 598 -53.91 19.60 -46.87
C LYS A 598 -53.80 19.51 -45.34
N GLN A 599 -52.60 19.56 -44.80
CA GLN A 599 -52.32 19.43 -43.36
C GLN A 599 -52.36 20.79 -42.68
N LYS A 600 -53.18 20.90 -41.61
CA LYS A 600 -53.47 22.17 -40.96
C LYS A 600 -53.34 22.11 -39.43
N VAL A 601 -53.37 20.94 -38.83
CA VAL A 601 -53.49 20.76 -37.37
C VAL A 601 -52.15 20.47 -36.74
N ILE A 602 -51.69 21.38 -35.87
CA ILE A 602 -50.39 21.33 -35.17
C ILE A 602 -50.66 21.13 -33.67
N LEU A 603 -50.25 20.00 -33.13
CA LEU A 603 -50.37 19.68 -31.71
C LEU A 603 -49.17 20.14 -30.92
N PHE A 604 -49.37 20.75 -29.76
CA PHE A 604 -48.34 21.03 -28.77
C PHE A 604 -48.54 20.17 -27.54
N THR A 605 -47.47 19.45 -27.15
CA THR A 605 -47.40 18.68 -25.93
C THR A 605 -46.01 18.78 -25.27
N SER A 606 -45.84 18.15 -24.11
CA SER A 606 -44.60 18.16 -23.34
C SER A 606 -44.53 16.96 -22.41
N SER A 607 -43.37 16.71 -21.75
CA SER A 607 -43.21 15.65 -20.74
C SER A 607 -43.95 16.01 -19.46
N THR A 608 -43.82 17.23 -19.00
CA THR A 608 -44.36 17.68 -17.70
C THR A 608 -44.97 19.11 -17.83
N SER A 609 -45.69 19.51 -16.79
CA SER A 609 -46.21 20.88 -16.71
C SER A 609 -45.07 21.86 -16.47
N GLY A 610 -45.13 23.05 -17.10
CA GLY A 610 -44.12 24.10 -16.90
C GLY A 610 -43.00 24.12 -17.95
N GLU A 611 -43.03 23.25 -18.96
CA GLU A 611 -42.06 23.26 -20.06
C GLU A 611 -42.30 24.37 -21.09
N GLY A 612 -43.47 25.07 -21.07
CA GLY A 612 -43.78 26.19 -21.86
C GLY A 612 -44.52 25.89 -23.15
N LYS A 613 -45.29 24.78 -23.24
CA LYS A 613 -46.08 24.37 -24.38
C LYS A 613 -47.09 25.46 -24.80
N THR A 614 -47.94 25.96 -23.88
CA THR A 614 -48.96 26.99 -24.13
C THR A 614 -48.30 28.29 -24.58
N PHE A 615 -47.19 28.72 -23.95
CA PHE A 615 -46.41 29.89 -24.35
C PHE A 615 -45.89 29.75 -25.79
N THR A 616 -45.30 28.61 -26.11
CA THR A 616 -44.72 28.35 -27.43
C THR A 616 -45.81 28.28 -28.50
N ALA A 617 -46.92 27.57 -28.19
CA ALA A 617 -48.08 27.45 -29.09
C ALA A 617 -48.76 28.79 -29.37
N ALA A 618 -48.99 29.60 -28.33
CA ALA A 618 -49.62 30.92 -28.46
C ALA A 618 -48.78 31.87 -29.33
N ASN A 619 -47.48 31.98 -29.08
CA ASN A 619 -46.61 32.84 -29.87
C ASN A 619 -46.43 32.36 -31.31
N LEU A 620 -46.46 31.06 -31.54
CA LEU A 620 -46.50 30.51 -32.89
C LEU A 620 -47.81 30.84 -33.61
N ALA A 621 -48.95 30.75 -32.92
CA ALA A 621 -50.27 31.12 -33.45
C ALA A 621 -50.29 32.59 -33.92
N VAL A 622 -49.79 33.52 -33.07
CA VAL A 622 -49.62 34.91 -33.44
C VAL A 622 -48.67 35.02 -34.63
N SER A 623 -47.57 34.29 -34.70
CA SER A 623 -46.63 34.34 -35.84
C SER A 623 -47.25 33.89 -37.14
N PHE A 624 -48.19 32.93 -37.15
CA PHE A 624 -48.97 32.54 -38.35
C PHE A 624 -50.01 33.60 -38.72
N ALA A 625 -50.72 34.18 -37.75
CA ALA A 625 -51.68 35.23 -37.96
C ALA A 625 -51.05 36.49 -38.57
N LEU A 626 -49.85 36.86 -38.17
CA LEU A 626 -49.08 37.96 -38.77
C LEU A 626 -48.65 37.72 -40.22
N LEU A 627 -48.79 36.49 -40.74
CA LEU A 627 -48.67 36.22 -42.19
C LEU A 627 -49.95 36.50 -42.97
N GLY A 628 -51.01 36.90 -42.29
CA GLY A 628 -52.35 37.15 -42.93
C GLY A 628 -53.16 35.84 -43.09
N LYS A 629 -52.76 34.73 -42.45
CA LYS A 629 -53.47 33.47 -42.49
C LYS A 629 -54.53 33.39 -41.41
N LYS A 630 -55.67 32.79 -41.71
CA LYS A 630 -56.70 32.50 -40.70
C LYS A 630 -56.27 31.38 -39.75
N VAL A 631 -56.05 31.72 -38.50
CA VAL A 631 -55.52 30.80 -37.47
C VAL A 631 -56.52 30.69 -36.35
N ILE A 632 -56.72 29.43 -35.87
CA ILE A 632 -57.42 29.17 -34.63
C ILE A 632 -56.49 28.48 -33.64
N PHE A 633 -56.48 28.95 -32.38
CA PHE A 633 -55.77 28.35 -31.31
C PHE A 633 -56.75 27.70 -30.37
N VAL A 634 -56.68 26.35 -30.28
CA VAL A 634 -57.59 25.50 -29.56
C VAL A 634 -56.98 24.99 -28.26
N GLY A 635 -57.63 25.32 -27.15
CA GLY A 635 -57.25 24.81 -25.83
C GLY A 635 -57.86 23.42 -25.54
N LEU A 636 -57.11 22.34 -25.79
CA LEU A 636 -57.53 20.97 -25.46
C LEU A 636 -56.86 20.42 -24.14
N ASP A 637 -56.23 21.27 -23.41
CA ASP A 637 -55.94 20.98 -22.01
C ASP A 637 -57.17 21.30 -21.15
N ILE A 638 -58.19 20.43 -21.24
CA ILE A 638 -59.47 20.58 -20.54
C ILE A 638 -59.40 20.24 -19.06
N ARG A 639 -58.24 19.75 -18.56
CA ARG A 639 -57.99 19.48 -17.14
C ARG A 639 -57.45 20.72 -16.41
N ARG A 640 -56.53 21.45 -17.02
CA ARG A 640 -55.93 22.69 -16.49
C ARG A 640 -55.83 23.75 -17.58
N PRO A 641 -56.94 24.31 -17.98
CA PRO A 641 -56.97 25.28 -19.08
C PRO A 641 -56.22 26.56 -18.69
N ARG A 642 -55.22 26.94 -19.48
CA ARG A 642 -54.43 28.14 -19.28
C ARG A 642 -54.52 29.13 -20.43
N LEU A 643 -55.26 28.76 -21.49
CA LEU A 643 -55.36 29.58 -22.68
C LEU A 643 -56.01 30.94 -22.39
N ALA A 644 -57.05 30.99 -21.55
CA ALA A 644 -57.75 32.19 -21.13
C ALA A 644 -56.82 33.18 -20.39
N GLU A 645 -55.95 32.60 -19.47
CA GLU A 645 -54.97 33.39 -18.74
C GLU A 645 -53.93 33.99 -19.70
N GLN A 646 -53.45 33.21 -20.69
CA GLN A 646 -52.45 33.59 -21.66
C GLN A 646 -52.88 34.78 -22.51
N PHE A 647 -54.16 34.87 -22.89
CA PHE A 647 -54.73 35.96 -23.68
C PHE A 647 -55.51 37.00 -22.86
N LYS A 648 -55.57 36.87 -21.53
CA LYS A 648 -56.31 37.74 -20.60
C LYS A 648 -57.78 37.84 -20.86
N ILE A 649 -58.40 36.72 -21.25
CA ILE A 649 -59.83 36.65 -21.55
C ILE A 649 -60.54 35.99 -20.36
N ASN A 650 -61.44 36.66 -19.72
CA ASN A 650 -62.18 36.16 -18.53
C ASN A 650 -63.45 35.37 -18.98
N ASP A 651 -63.38 34.59 -20.03
CA ASP A 651 -64.47 33.77 -20.46
C ASP A 651 -64.21 32.30 -20.19
N HIS A 652 -64.90 31.74 -19.22
CA HIS A 652 -64.84 30.31 -18.85
C HIS A 652 -66.12 29.56 -19.25
N LYS A 653 -67.08 30.24 -19.86
CA LYS A 653 -68.37 29.64 -20.21
C LYS A 653 -68.38 29.07 -21.63
N HIS A 654 -67.65 29.66 -22.53
CA HIS A 654 -67.60 29.23 -23.92
C HIS A 654 -66.32 28.41 -24.16
N GLY A 655 -66.44 27.33 -24.91
CA GLY A 655 -65.29 26.52 -25.26
C GLY A 655 -65.64 25.15 -25.85
N ILE A 656 -64.54 24.42 -26.20
CA ILE A 656 -64.68 23.13 -26.92
C ILE A 656 -65.42 22.07 -26.12
N THR A 657 -65.37 22.05 -24.79
CA THR A 657 -66.13 21.10 -23.99
C THR A 657 -67.64 21.15 -24.20
N ASN A 658 -68.17 22.39 -24.48
CA ASN A 658 -69.60 22.54 -24.79
C ASN A 658 -70.02 21.89 -26.13
N LEU A 659 -69.06 21.84 -27.08
CA LEU A 659 -69.25 21.17 -28.38
C LEU A 659 -69.06 19.66 -28.26
N LEU A 660 -68.15 19.19 -27.42
CA LEU A 660 -67.90 17.74 -27.25
C LEU A 660 -69.00 17.03 -26.47
N ILE A 661 -69.73 17.73 -25.61
CA ILE A 661 -70.87 17.15 -24.86
C ILE A 661 -72.05 16.90 -25.81
N LYS A 662 -72.26 17.74 -26.87
CA LYS A 662 -73.30 17.58 -27.86
C LYS A 662 -72.86 16.59 -28.94
N ASN A 663 -73.70 15.64 -29.32
CA ASN A 663 -73.33 14.57 -30.25
C ASN A 663 -73.13 15.05 -31.70
N GLU A 664 -73.69 16.22 -32.06
CA GLU A 664 -73.64 16.78 -33.39
C GLU A 664 -73.28 18.26 -33.32
N PRO A 665 -72.00 18.61 -33.37
CA PRO A 665 -71.56 20.02 -33.50
C PRO A 665 -71.86 20.55 -34.90
N THR A 666 -72.58 21.69 -34.97
CA THR A 666 -72.81 22.38 -36.21
C THR A 666 -71.86 23.60 -36.33
N LEU A 667 -71.68 24.14 -37.55
CA LEU A 667 -70.84 25.28 -37.80
C LEU A 667 -71.33 26.54 -37.03
N GLU A 668 -72.59 26.73 -36.86
CA GLU A 668 -73.20 27.82 -36.10
C GLU A 668 -72.84 27.72 -34.62
N LYS A 669 -73.02 26.56 -34.02
CA LYS A 669 -72.67 26.31 -32.63
C LYS A 669 -71.13 26.42 -32.40
N LEU A 670 -70.34 26.04 -33.39
CA LEU A 670 -68.88 26.23 -33.34
C LEU A 670 -68.55 27.76 -33.31
N LYS A 671 -69.16 28.57 -34.18
CA LYS A 671 -68.89 30.02 -34.20
C LYS A 671 -69.29 30.69 -32.89
N GLU A 672 -70.31 30.27 -32.21
CA GLU A 672 -70.74 30.76 -30.89
C GLU A 672 -69.66 30.52 -29.77
N GLN A 673 -68.79 29.49 -29.91
CA GLN A 673 -67.81 29.17 -28.95
C GLN A 673 -66.44 29.77 -29.21
N ILE A 674 -66.28 30.42 -30.40
CA ILE A 674 -65.05 31.05 -30.84
C ILE A 674 -65.02 32.52 -30.38
N VAL A 675 -63.86 32.89 -29.81
CA VAL A 675 -63.60 34.21 -29.26
C VAL A 675 -62.41 34.85 -30.04
N PRO A 676 -62.49 36.12 -30.49
CA PRO A 676 -61.35 36.77 -31.09
C PRO A 676 -60.19 36.92 -30.09
N SER A 677 -58.94 36.74 -30.50
CA SER A 677 -57.79 36.79 -29.65
C SER A 677 -57.48 38.15 -28.99
N GLY A 678 -57.95 39.24 -29.58
CA GLY A 678 -57.62 40.60 -29.17
C GLY A 678 -56.16 41.00 -29.45
N VAL A 679 -55.36 40.13 -30.04
CA VAL A 679 -53.93 40.31 -30.35
C VAL A 679 -53.75 40.57 -31.86
N ASN A 680 -54.44 39.80 -32.69
CA ASN A 680 -54.42 39.97 -34.16
C ASN A 680 -55.78 39.62 -34.78
N GLN A 681 -56.26 40.31 -35.82
CA GLN A 681 -57.56 40.12 -36.48
C GLN A 681 -57.67 38.72 -37.16
N HIS A 682 -56.60 38.05 -37.46
CA HIS A 682 -56.54 36.77 -38.13
C HIS A 682 -56.36 35.59 -37.13
N LEU A 683 -56.36 35.85 -35.79
CA LEU A 683 -56.24 34.86 -34.75
C LEU A 683 -57.53 34.78 -33.93
N ASP A 684 -58.17 33.64 -33.98
CA ASP A 684 -59.27 33.27 -33.15
C ASP A 684 -58.92 32.25 -32.11
N LEU A 685 -59.67 32.21 -31.02
CA LEU A 685 -59.42 31.27 -29.87
C LEU A 685 -60.65 30.39 -29.65
N LEU A 686 -60.44 29.14 -29.52
CA LEU A 686 -61.44 28.18 -29.00
C LEU A 686 -60.93 27.71 -27.62
N MET A 687 -61.52 28.25 -26.58
CA MET A 687 -61.15 27.94 -25.21
C MET A 687 -61.51 26.52 -24.82
N ALA A 688 -60.96 26.01 -23.71
CA ALA A 688 -61.34 24.68 -23.19
C ALA A 688 -62.82 24.64 -22.77
N GLY A 689 -63.33 25.72 -22.18
CA GLY A 689 -64.67 25.79 -21.60
C GLY A 689 -64.73 25.23 -20.16
N PRO A 690 -65.93 24.91 -19.64
CA PRO A 690 -66.06 24.36 -18.30
C PRO A 690 -65.33 23.01 -18.16
N ILE A 691 -64.66 22.81 -17.04
CA ILE A 691 -63.90 21.56 -16.76
C ILE A 691 -64.91 20.39 -16.58
N PRO A 692 -64.85 19.35 -17.43
CA PRO A 692 -65.73 18.21 -17.32
C PRO A 692 -65.30 17.22 -16.25
N PRO A 693 -66.20 16.41 -15.67
CA PRO A 693 -65.87 15.40 -14.70
C PRO A 693 -65.15 14.19 -15.31
N ASN A 694 -65.30 13.94 -16.62
CA ASN A 694 -64.69 12.84 -17.37
C ASN A 694 -63.98 13.30 -18.65
N PRO A 695 -62.80 13.97 -18.52
CA PRO A 695 -62.11 14.57 -19.64
C PRO A 695 -61.69 13.58 -20.73
N THR A 696 -61.13 12.44 -20.35
CA THR A 696 -60.61 11.41 -21.29
C THR A 696 -61.72 10.86 -22.19
N GLU A 697 -62.87 10.52 -21.63
CA GLU A 697 -64.02 9.99 -22.37
C GLU A 697 -64.64 11.05 -23.31
N LEU A 698 -64.59 12.32 -22.91
CA LEU A 698 -65.06 13.39 -23.70
C LEU A 698 -64.19 13.63 -24.95
N ILE A 699 -62.87 13.58 -24.80
CA ILE A 699 -61.91 13.68 -25.89
C ILE A 699 -62.03 12.45 -26.84
N ALA A 700 -62.37 11.29 -26.35
CA ALA A 700 -62.49 10.06 -27.13
C ALA A 700 -63.71 10.05 -28.05
N ARG A 701 -64.69 10.95 -27.85
CA ARG A 701 -65.95 10.96 -28.64
C ARG A 701 -65.71 11.38 -30.11
N HIS A 702 -66.55 10.87 -30.98
CA HIS A 702 -66.54 11.20 -32.40
C HIS A 702 -66.83 12.69 -32.68
N SER A 703 -67.52 13.39 -31.78
CA SER A 703 -67.76 14.84 -31.84
C SER A 703 -66.48 15.67 -31.95
N LEU A 704 -65.33 15.21 -31.38
CA LEU A 704 -64.05 15.86 -31.55
C LEU A 704 -63.59 15.85 -33.02
N ASN A 705 -63.73 14.73 -33.73
CA ASN A 705 -63.37 14.65 -35.14
C ASN A 705 -64.25 15.62 -35.97
N MET A 706 -65.57 15.65 -35.71
CA MET A 706 -66.48 16.57 -36.41
C MET A 706 -66.17 18.04 -36.19
N VAL A 707 -65.81 18.41 -34.95
CA VAL A 707 -65.34 19.79 -34.66
C VAL A 707 -64.12 20.15 -35.49
N PHE A 708 -63.09 19.23 -35.53
CA PHE A 708 -61.87 19.49 -36.27
C PHE A 708 -62.10 19.46 -37.79
N ASP A 709 -63.02 18.69 -38.31
CA ASP A 709 -63.41 18.73 -39.73
C ASP A 709 -64.01 20.06 -40.09
N LEU A 710 -64.86 20.66 -39.23
CA LEU A 710 -65.41 21.99 -39.41
C LEU A 710 -64.34 23.07 -39.33
N LEU A 711 -63.41 22.96 -38.39
CA LEU A 711 -62.27 23.88 -38.22
C LEU A 711 -61.35 23.86 -39.44
N ARG A 712 -61.08 22.67 -40.03
CA ARG A 712 -60.27 22.52 -41.23
C ARG A 712 -60.87 23.24 -42.47
N GLN A 713 -62.18 23.41 -42.51
CA GLN A 713 -62.83 24.14 -43.58
C GLN A 713 -62.71 25.68 -43.47
N GLU A 714 -62.73 26.20 -42.22
CA GLU A 714 -62.75 27.60 -41.93
C GLU A 714 -61.38 28.26 -41.76
N TYR A 715 -60.35 27.49 -41.31
CA TYR A 715 -59.05 27.99 -40.94
C TYR A 715 -57.93 27.40 -41.80
N ASP A 716 -56.85 28.21 -42.00
CA ASP A 716 -55.64 27.81 -42.69
C ASP A 716 -54.75 26.96 -41.76
N TYR A 717 -54.65 27.34 -40.46
CA TYR A 717 -53.90 26.63 -39.44
C TYR A 717 -54.68 26.53 -38.16
N ILE A 718 -54.61 25.33 -37.55
CA ILE A 718 -55.22 24.96 -36.28
C ILE A 718 -54.11 24.55 -35.30
N ILE A 719 -53.88 25.38 -34.28
CA ILE A 719 -52.87 25.09 -33.28
C ILE A 719 -53.56 24.58 -32.04
N VAL A 720 -53.10 23.48 -31.51
CA VAL A 720 -53.76 22.74 -30.43
C VAL A 720 -52.83 22.64 -29.22
N ASP A 721 -53.20 23.27 -28.11
CA ASP A 721 -52.50 23.14 -26.81
C ASP A 721 -53.15 22.02 -26.03
N THR A 722 -52.34 21.03 -25.60
CA THR A 722 -52.84 19.84 -24.88
C THR A 722 -52.17 19.67 -23.51
N ALA A 723 -52.70 18.78 -22.71
CA ALA A 723 -52.02 18.37 -21.46
C ALA A 723 -50.69 17.68 -21.75
N PRO A 724 -49.74 17.70 -20.80
CA PRO A 724 -48.48 16.97 -20.96
C PRO A 724 -48.68 15.46 -21.15
N VAL A 725 -48.15 14.89 -22.25
CA VAL A 725 -48.36 13.48 -22.59
C VAL A 725 -47.69 12.56 -21.56
N GLY A 726 -46.65 13.03 -20.86
CA GLY A 726 -46.03 12.25 -19.79
C GLY A 726 -46.83 12.17 -18.50
N LEU A 727 -47.92 12.95 -18.36
CA LEU A 727 -48.79 12.95 -17.18
C LEU A 727 -50.15 12.33 -17.43
N VAL A 728 -50.67 12.48 -18.64
CA VAL A 728 -52.05 11.99 -18.99
C VAL A 728 -52.10 11.47 -20.41
N THR A 729 -52.97 10.52 -20.65
CA THR A 729 -53.17 9.86 -21.96
C THR A 729 -54.05 10.63 -22.95
N ASP A 730 -54.67 11.72 -22.51
CA ASP A 730 -55.59 12.55 -23.31
C ASP A 730 -54.95 13.01 -24.63
N THR A 731 -53.70 13.42 -24.58
CA THR A 731 -52.93 13.85 -25.74
C THR A 731 -52.75 12.76 -26.79
N LEU A 732 -52.62 11.49 -26.38
CA LEU A 732 -52.55 10.35 -27.32
C LEU A 732 -53.90 10.16 -28.07
N GLN A 733 -55.02 10.40 -27.40
CA GLN A 733 -56.33 10.33 -28.02
C GLN A 733 -56.57 11.48 -29.05
N ILE A 734 -55.98 12.66 -28.77
CA ILE A 734 -55.99 13.82 -29.68
C ILE A 734 -55.07 13.56 -30.88
N GLY A 735 -54.04 12.71 -30.74
CA GLY A 735 -53.12 12.33 -31.81
C GLY A 735 -53.78 11.89 -33.12
N ARG A 736 -55.00 11.33 -33.05
CA ARG A 736 -55.76 10.83 -34.23
C ARG A 736 -56.26 11.94 -35.19
N ILE A 737 -56.36 13.20 -34.68
CA ILE A 737 -56.92 14.32 -35.45
C ILE A 737 -55.85 15.34 -35.89
N VAL A 738 -54.61 15.14 -35.52
CA VAL A 738 -53.52 16.09 -35.78
C VAL A 738 -52.62 15.64 -36.92
N ASP A 739 -51.99 16.58 -37.57
CA ASP A 739 -51.15 16.36 -38.75
C ASP A 739 -49.65 16.32 -38.38
N THR A 740 -49.26 17.12 -37.37
CA THR A 740 -47.86 17.16 -36.85
C THR A 740 -47.88 17.47 -35.36
N THR A 741 -46.90 16.97 -34.66
CA THR A 741 -46.73 17.18 -33.22
C THR A 741 -45.44 17.95 -32.92
N VAL A 742 -45.60 19.01 -32.14
CA VAL A 742 -44.50 19.78 -31.57
C VAL A 742 -44.35 19.39 -30.10
N TYR A 743 -43.25 18.72 -29.79
CA TYR A 743 -42.93 18.33 -28.43
C TYR A 743 -42.03 19.40 -27.81
N VAL A 744 -42.48 20.03 -26.74
CA VAL A 744 -41.78 21.11 -26.08
C VAL A 744 -40.98 20.56 -24.92
N CYS A 745 -39.65 20.72 -24.96
CA CYS A 745 -38.72 20.47 -23.89
C CYS A 745 -38.17 21.81 -23.36
N ARG A 746 -37.79 21.86 -22.10
CA ARG A 746 -37.26 23.09 -21.51
C ARG A 746 -35.86 22.87 -20.95
N ALA A 747 -34.92 23.75 -21.36
CA ALA A 747 -33.55 23.77 -20.85
C ALA A 747 -33.53 23.97 -19.32
N ASP A 748 -32.62 23.34 -18.65
CA ASP A 748 -32.44 23.29 -17.17
C ASP A 748 -33.68 22.78 -16.39
N TYR A 749 -34.67 22.22 -17.09
CA TYR A 749 -35.93 21.76 -16.49
C TYR A 749 -36.30 20.32 -16.85
N THR A 750 -36.38 19.99 -18.15
CA THR A 750 -36.75 18.64 -18.63
C THR A 750 -35.66 17.64 -18.28
N LEU A 751 -36.05 16.49 -17.80
CA LEU A 751 -35.12 15.39 -17.44
C LEU A 751 -34.59 14.71 -18.70
N LYS A 752 -33.33 14.28 -18.66
CA LYS A 752 -32.75 13.48 -19.77
C LYS A 752 -33.47 12.15 -19.96
N SER A 753 -33.94 11.54 -18.88
CA SER A 753 -34.72 10.29 -18.89
C SER A 753 -36.09 10.45 -19.58
N SER A 754 -36.63 11.69 -19.72
CA SER A 754 -37.89 11.91 -20.47
C SER A 754 -37.76 11.59 -21.94
N PHE A 755 -36.54 11.60 -22.48
CA PHE A 755 -36.26 11.30 -23.88
C PHE A 755 -36.46 9.83 -24.25
N ASP A 756 -36.41 8.92 -23.29
CA ASP A 756 -36.72 7.49 -23.49
C ASP A 756 -38.22 7.39 -23.93
N MET A 757 -39.11 8.04 -23.19
CA MET A 757 -40.53 8.14 -23.53
C MET A 757 -40.77 8.87 -24.84
N ILE A 758 -40.07 9.99 -25.10
CA ILE A 758 -40.20 10.75 -26.35
C ILE A 758 -39.86 9.90 -27.57
N ASN A 759 -38.77 9.15 -27.47
CA ASN A 759 -38.32 8.25 -28.53
C ASN A 759 -39.27 7.05 -28.70
N GLU A 760 -39.81 6.52 -27.63
CA GLU A 760 -40.82 5.46 -27.67
C GLU A 760 -42.07 5.92 -28.38
N LEU A 761 -42.64 7.08 -27.99
CA LEU A 761 -43.81 7.68 -28.66
C LEU A 761 -43.62 7.89 -30.17
N SER A 762 -42.40 8.27 -30.56
CA SER A 762 -42.04 8.45 -31.96
C SER A 762 -41.89 7.13 -32.70
N ASN A 763 -41.21 6.15 -32.12
CA ASN A 763 -40.96 4.85 -32.74
C ASN A 763 -42.27 4.05 -32.92
N GLU A 764 -43.15 4.14 -31.94
CA GLU A 764 -44.49 3.51 -31.99
C GLU A 764 -45.52 4.29 -32.81
N LYS A 765 -45.14 5.44 -33.37
CA LYS A 765 -46.00 6.32 -34.16
C LYS A 765 -47.29 6.72 -33.46
N LYS A 766 -47.26 6.80 -32.11
CA LYS A 766 -48.42 7.19 -31.29
C LYS A 766 -48.83 8.64 -31.49
N LEU A 767 -47.87 9.49 -31.89
CA LEU A 767 -48.10 10.88 -32.28
C LEU A 767 -47.51 11.13 -33.69
N PRO A 768 -48.26 11.78 -34.59
CA PRO A 768 -47.83 11.98 -35.98
C PRO A 768 -46.71 13.04 -36.10
N LYS A 769 -45.74 12.78 -36.97
CA LYS A 769 -44.67 13.73 -37.39
C LYS A 769 -44.11 14.53 -36.21
N MET A 770 -43.55 13.83 -35.20
CA MET A 770 -43.01 14.47 -33.99
C MET A 770 -41.78 15.32 -34.26
N ASN A 771 -41.77 16.54 -33.72
CA ASN A 771 -40.69 17.51 -33.81
C ASN A 771 -40.45 18.11 -32.44
N ILE A 772 -39.22 18.52 -32.14
CA ILE A 772 -38.85 19.07 -30.83
C ILE A 772 -38.66 20.59 -30.92
N VAL A 773 -39.16 21.26 -29.89
CA VAL A 773 -38.84 22.64 -29.58
C VAL A 773 -38.16 22.69 -28.23
N LEU A 774 -36.94 23.24 -28.18
CA LEU A 774 -36.23 23.49 -26.94
C LEU A 774 -36.55 24.89 -26.44
N ASN A 775 -37.30 25.00 -25.37
CA ASN A 775 -37.70 26.26 -24.75
C ASN A 775 -36.77 26.65 -23.57
N GLY A 776 -36.70 27.92 -23.25
CA GLY A 776 -36.00 28.45 -22.10
C GLY A 776 -34.49 28.38 -22.21
N VAL A 777 -33.96 28.51 -23.41
CA VAL A 777 -32.51 28.50 -23.65
C VAL A 777 -31.88 29.79 -23.12
N ASP A 778 -30.97 29.65 -22.13
CA ASP A 778 -30.25 30.81 -21.57
C ASP A 778 -29.06 31.20 -22.45
N MET A 779 -29.20 32.30 -23.15
CA MET A 779 -28.20 32.83 -24.09
C MET A 779 -26.96 33.43 -23.39
N SER A 780 -27.05 33.70 -22.09
CA SER A 780 -25.92 34.20 -21.28
C SER A 780 -24.86 33.14 -21.00
N LYS A 781 -25.24 31.88 -21.04
CA LYS A 781 -24.29 30.75 -20.85
C LYS A 781 -23.31 30.72 -22.04
N LYS A 782 -22.01 30.86 -21.78
CA LYS A 782 -20.91 30.89 -22.80
C LYS A 782 -20.93 29.75 -23.83
N LYS A 783 -21.68 28.68 -23.57
CA LYS A 783 -21.91 27.57 -24.50
C LYS A 783 -22.71 27.95 -25.75
N TYR A 784 -23.53 29.03 -25.69
CA TYR A 784 -24.47 29.37 -26.73
C TYR A 784 -24.03 30.49 -27.67
N GLY A 785 -22.98 31.24 -27.33
CA GLY A 785 -22.48 32.36 -28.15
C GLY A 785 -21.97 31.99 -29.55
N TYR A 786 -21.84 30.75 -29.88
CA TYR A 786 -21.33 30.26 -31.18
C TYR A 786 -22.42 29.77 -32.14
N TYR A 787 -23.68 29.63 -31.70
CA TYR A 787 -24.72 28.92 -32.46
C TYR A 787 -25.68 29.80 -33.28
N TYR A 788 -25.76 31.09 -33.02
CA TYR A 788 -26.59 32.03 -33.80
C TYR A 788 -25.82 32.74 -34.91
N GLY A 789 -24.93 32.01 -35.56
CA GLY A 789 -24.42 32.45 -36.88
C GLY A 789 -25.19 31.70 -37.97
N TYR A 790 -25.86 32.43 -38.83
CA TYR A 790 -26.58 32.02 -40.05
C TYR A 790 -25.71 31.15 -41.02
N GLY A 791 -25.19 30.06 -40.61
CA GLY A 791 -24.17 29.32 -41.34
C GLY A 791 -24.37 27.79 -41.49
N ARG A 792 -25.49 27.21 -41.11
CA ARG A 792 -25.66 25.76 -41.18
C ARG A 792 -26.74 25.23 -42.12
N TYR A 793 -27.31 26.07 -42.97
CA TYR A 793 -28.20 25.64 -44.06
C TYR A 793 -27.46 25.14 -45.31
N GLY A 794 -26.17 24.86 -45.24
CA GLY A 794 -25.33 24.44 -46.38
C GLY A 794 -24.76 23.04 -46.37
N LYS A 795 -25.37 22.03 -45.73
CA LYS A 795 -24.82 20.68 -45.69
C LYS A 795 -25.67 19.58 -46.36
N TYR A 796 -26.63 20.01 -47.21
CA TYR A 796 -27.31 19.10 -48.13
C TYR A 796 -26.90 19.39 -49.59
N GLY A 797 -25.63 19.19 -49.94
CA GLY A 797 -25.18 19.34 -51.33
C GLY A 797 -23.69 19.08 -51.47
N ARG A 798 -23.25 17.87 -51.19
CA ARG A 798 -21.93 17.43 -51.67
C ARG A 798 -21.92 15.94 -51.90
N TYR A 799 -22.55 15.52 -52.95
CA TYR A 799 -22.15 14.37 -53.71
C TYR A 799 -21.35 14.87 -54.90
N GLY A 800 -20.11 14.40 -55.03
CA GLY A 800 -19.32 14.43 -56.25
C GLY A 800 -18.22 15.49 -56.29
N ALA A 801 -16.97 15.07 -55.98
CA ALA A 801 -15.86 15.27 -56.89
C ALA A 801 -14.53 14.92 -56.15
N GLY A 802 -13.75 14.11 -56.77
CA GLY A 802 -12.59 13.36 -56.32
C GLY A 802 -11.34 14.16 -56.02
N LYS A 803 -10.42 13.35 -55.49
CA LYS A 803 -8.96 13.50 -55.36
C LYS A 803 -8.33 14.52 -56.33
N TYR A 804 -7.52 15.42 -55.78
CA TYR A 804 -6.15 15.76 -56.18
C TYR A 804 -5.66 17.04 -55.47
N GLY A 805 -4.40 17.01 -54.95
CA GLY A 805 -3.63 18.23 -54.70
C GLY A 805 -3.06 18.45 -53.33
N LYS A 806 -1.92 17.80 -53.08
CA LYS A 806 -0.92 18.17 -52.07
C LYS A 806 -0.17 19.42 -52.62
N TYR A 807 0.02 20.47 -51.79
CA TYR A 807 1.24 21.30 -51.71
C TYR A 807 0.90 22.70 -51.09
N GLY A 808 1.74 23.12 -50.14
CA GLY A 808 1.93 24.56 -49.86
C GLY A 808 1.82 24.94 -48.38
N ALA A 809 2.93 24.79 -47.65
CA ALA A 809 3.20 25.50 -46.40
C ALA A 809 3.50 26.97 -46.72
N TYR A 810 3.23 27.83 -45.75
CA TYR A 810 3.71 29.18 -45.44
C TYR A 810 2.61 30.20 -45.25
N GLY A 811 2.67 30.89 -44.11
CA GLY A 811 2.01 32.16 -43.96
C GLY A 811 1.31 32.40 -42.63
N ASN A 812 2.12 32.64 -41.61
CA ASN A 812 1.75 33.35 -40.40
C ASN A 812 1.35 34.81 -40.85
N TYR A 813 0.10 35.21 -40.62
CA TYR A 813 -0.27 36.65 -40.45
C TYR A 813 -1.76 36.79 -40.13
N GLY A 814 -2.04 37.55 -39.09
CA GLY A 814 -3.22 38.38 -39.07
C GLY A 814 -4.28 38.03 -38.06
N SER A 815 -4.14 38.62 -36.87
CA SER A 815 -5.25 39.15 -36.10
C SER A 815 -6.40 39.59 -36.99
N PHE A 816 -7.48 38.82 -37.05
CA PHE A 816 -8.77 39.32 -37.50
C PHE A 816 -9.67 39.43 -36.28
N GLY A 817 -9.67 40.52 -35.71
CA GLY A 817 -10.56 41.62 -35.50
C GLY A 817 -12.04 41.30 -35.72
N ASN A 818 -12.79 41.31 -34.60
CA ASN A 818 -14.19 41.71 -34.47
C ASN A 818 -14.92 42.04 -35.78
N TYR A 819 -15.48 41.03 -36.47
CA TYR A 819 -16.65 41.24 -37.31
C TYR A 819 -17.94 41.10 -36.48
N ARG A 820 -18.20 42.11 -35.66
CA ARG A 820 -19.53 42.44 -35.17
C ARG A 820 -20.26 43.15 -36.31
N ASN A 821 -20.76 42.41 -37.27
CA ASN A 821 -21.69 42.95 -38.24
C ASN A 821 -23.10 43.01 -37.66
N SER A 822 -23.35 44.11 -36.98
CA SER A 822 -24.64 44.52 -36.40
C SER A 822 -25.49 45.26 -37.39
N LYS A 823 -25.73 44.75 -38.62
CA LYS A 823 -26.67 45.39 -39.55
C LYS A 823 -28.10 44.84 -39.54
N TYR A 824 -28.35 43.72 -38.81
CA TYR A 824 -29.68 43.10 -38.74
C TYR A 824 -30.18 42.86 -37.29
N GLY A 825 -29.55 43.46 -36.28
CA GLY A 825 -30.00 43.38 -34.88
C GLY A 825 -30.01 44.77 -34.25
N ASN A 826 -31.13 45.18 -33.75
CA ASN A 826 -31.25 46.42 -33.00
C ASN A 826 -30.36 46.32 -31.75
N LYS A 827 -29.35 47.18 -31.56
CA LYS A 827 -28.42 47.20 -30.42
C LYS A 827 -29.12 47.33 -29.07
N ASN A 828 -30.38 47.70 -29.04
CA ASN A 828 -31.22 47.92 -27.86
C ASN A 828 -32.29 46.81 -27.69
N ASP A 829 -32.11 45.62 -28.29
CA ASP A 829 -33.06 44.53 -28.13
C ASP A 829 -32.95 43.90 -26.76
N ASN A 830 -33.89 44.22 -25.87
CA ASN A 830 -34.03 43.67 -24.51
C ASN A 830 -35.04 42.51 -24.45
N SER A 831 -35.39 41.87 -25.58
CA SER A 831 -36.40 40.81 -25.62
C SER A 831 -35.87 39.46 -25.01
N ILE A 832 -34.59 39.29 -24.95
CA ILE A 832 -33.93 38.06 -24.53
C ILE A 832 -33.03 38.37 -23.33
N LYS A 833 -32.99 37.43 -22.36
CA LYS A 833 -32.02 37.45 -21.27
C LYS A 833 -30.65 37.09 -21.85
N ARG A 834 -29.71 38.00 -21.76
CA ARG A 834 -28.31 37.87 -22.24
C ARG A 834 -27.38 37.64 -21.10
#